data_3d17667c4b3048b91db3d03021ad24ae
#
_entry.id   3d17667c4b3048b91db3d03021ad24ae
#
_cell.length_a   1.000
_cell.length_b   1.000
_cell.length_c   1.000
_cell.angle_alpha   90.00
_cell.angle_beta   90.00
_cell.angle_gamma   90.00
#
_symmetry.space_group_name_H-M   'P 1'
#
loop_
_entity.id
_entity.type
_entity.pdbx_description
1 polymer ?
#
loop_
_entity_poly.entity_id
_entity_poly.type
_entity_poly.pdbx_seq_one_letter_code
_entity_poly.pdbx_strand_id
1 'polypeptide(L)'
;MIDGPIKVFLMPHSHDDVGWLKTVDDYFYGADQSTQWAGVQYTIDTVVSELANDPTYKFSIVETAFLYRWWNNANQTQRDLIKRHVKSGQIEFINAGWCMSDEANPYYEDIIDQMTIGFRWIKDTFGVVPTIGWHIDPFGHQATNAALFSQFGFNAWFFARIDQQDKSVRMANKGLEMIWHPTQYSGIDNYIFTHVNYYHYSPPPGFCFDNNCRDEPIRDDPTLDNYNLVAKSEKLVEYFKNQSLHYRSSNLFHTLGEDFHYANARMWYKNVDKLLNYINARPELNVTINYATPGEYLKAINQESNVYPTKYDDFFPYSDCDHCYWTGYFTSRTSLKGFIRDMGRYVTSVRTHLGLLKVAGSSDYIKANTKETEEALWEAEMALGILQHHDAVAGTAKQKVTNNYILTGCKALAILNKHYNEVRKEQIKNDISETVATINLGTIWNGTAADWGISAVLATNKSVLVNLYNPGPKGTYTIRLKVEEQELNIISSAGTTVAGDLICSNTQDTKDCDVLFNLAFEETSTSYVKLVPVKSGGSAKITKLKSITITESTRDFNLSSTASLKYTRSLQKFDLTTSNGNLSFTVGYNYYESYQSDGQKSGAYIFRPANDTILTPKKYSDIKTVHYAEGEVNTIIVLEGDKTYTRMYFSKLAKYVDQNGFEMETLISPINISDRIGKEIVLNLATTLQNNKTFYTDSNGLEEQKRVVDYRPTWPLVQFEPASGNYYPVNSHISIIDVNTKQRVSVLVDRSQGGTVLRDGSLEIMIQRRTTMDDSRGVGEPLDENGISQKVRHFVVIGDGNRAVQKANDQRIITCWANTASATFAKHPAPKPALPVQDTVKLYLRPFADDSYLLRLMNFDTSKSVNRQLIADYRQHPCWLDHH
;
A
#
# COMPACT_ATOMS: atom_id res chain seq x y z
N MET A 1 6.96 -22.02 37.44
CA MET A 1 8.25 -22.25 36.77
C MET A 1 7.97 -23.26 35.67
N ILE A 2 8.63 -23.12 34.55
CA ILE A 2 8.52 -24.09 33.46
C ILE A 2 9.28 -25.33 33.96
N ASP A 3 8.61 -26.51 33.98
CA ASP A 3 9.22 -27.78 34.38
C ASP A 3 10.04 -28.30 33.20
N GLY A 4 11.36 -28.24 33.30
CA GLY A 4 12.26 -28.79 32.30
C GLY A 4 13.42 -27.85 31.89
N PRO A 5 14.42 -28.34 31.17
CA PRO A 5 15.51 -27.53 30.66
C PRO A 5 15.01 -26.58 29.56
N ILE A 6 15.47 -25.32 29.59
CA ILE A 6 15.21 -24.34 28.58
C ILE A 6 16.04 -24.69 27.34
N LYS A 7 15.35 -24.71 26.17
CA LYS A 7 16.00 -24.90 24.87
C LYS A 7 15.86 -23.63 24.05
N VAL A 8 16.94 -22.99 23.68
CA VAL A 8 16.97 -21.76 22.92
C VAL A 8 17.25 -22.05 21.44
N PHE A 9 16.36 -21.63 20.59
CA PHE A 9 16.46 -21.61 19.13
C PHE A 9 16.96 -20.22 18.72
N LEU A 10 18.28 -20.13 18.53
CA LEU A 10 18.95 -18.86 18.25
C LEU A 10 19.04 -18.67 16.72
N MET A 11 18.36 -17.67 16.19
CA MET A 11 18.20 -17.44 14.75
C MET A 11 19.13 -16.35 14.23
N PRO A 12 20.19 -16.69 13.49
CA PRO A 12 21.00 -15.73 12.74
C PRO A 12 20.22 -15.11 11.59
N HIS A 13 20.22 -13.76 11.51
CA HIS A 13 19.56 -13.00 10.46
C HIS A 13 20.22 -11.64 10.25
N SER A 14 19.93 -11.00 9.13
CA SER A 14 20.15 -9.59 8.87
C SER A 14 18.83 -8.95 8.48
N HIS A 15 18.53 -7.76 8.99
CA HIS A 15 17.45 -6.92 8.49
C HIS A 15 18.04 -5.98 7.44
N ASP A 16 17.64 -6.14 6.19
CA ASP A 16 18.24 -5.44 5.06
C ASP A 16 17.17 -4.59 4.33
N ASP A 17 17.03 -3.31 4.72
CA ASP A 17 16.08 -2.39 4.12
C ASP A 17 16.28 -2.23 2.63
N VAL A 18 15.21 -2.40 1.85
CA VAL A 18 15.23 -2.18 0.41
C VAL A 18 15.13 -0.67 0.11
N GLY A 19 16.08 0.07 0.68
CA GLY A 19 16.17 1.52 0.70
C GLY A 19 15.56 2.15 1.97
N TRP A 20 16.30 3.06 2.61
CA TRP A 20 15.91 3.83 3.80
C TRP A 20 16.77 5.09 3.96
N LEU A 21 17.96 4.98 4.58
CA LEU A 21 18.94 6.08 4.67
C LEU A 21 19.77 6.20 3.39
N LYS A 22 19.94 5.09 2.69
CA LYS A 22 20.63 4.96 1.41
C LYS A 22 19.69 4.38 0.36
N THR A 23 19.99 4.60 -0.91
CA THR A 23 19.24 3.97 -1.99
C THR A 23 19.46 2.45 -2.01
N VAL A 24 18.57 1.72 -2.68
CA VAL A 24 18.70 0.25 -2.85
C VAL A 24 20.07 -0.11 -3.42
N ASP A 25 20.55 0.68 -4.39
CA ASP A 25 21.86 0.47 -4.99
C ASP A 25 23.00 0.72 -3.99
N ASP A 26 22.93 1.80 -3.23
CA ASP A 26 23.95 2.14 -2.23
C ASP A 26 24.03 1.06 -1.14
N TYR A 27 22.90 0.51 -0.71
CA TYR A 27 22.86 -0.60 0.24
C TYR A 27 23.42 -1.90 -0.34
N PHE A 28 23.07 -2.22 -1.58
CA PHE A 28 23.59 -3.46 -2.20
C PHE A 28 25.09 -3.43 -2.39
N TYR A 29 25.61 -2.34 -2.99
CA TYR A 29 27.05 -2.23 -3.30
C TYR A 29 27.93 -1.78 -2.13
N GLY A 30 27.36 -1.33 -1.03
CA GLY A 30 28.12 -0.79 0.10
C GLY A 30 28.69 0.60 -0.14
N ALA A 31 27.98 1.44 -0.92
CA ALA A 31 28.34 2.83 -1.10
C ALA A 31 27.85 3.70 0.09
N ASP A 32 28.32 4.96 0.16
CA ASP A 32 27.92 5.98 1.14
C ASP A 32 28.00 5.47 2.61
N GLN A 33 29.16 4.90 2.97
CA GLN A 33 29.39 4.30 4.29
C GLN A 33 29.37 5.32 5.44
N SER A 34 29.53 6.62 5.13
CA SER A 34 29.42 7.68 6.13
C SER A 34 27.98 7.89 6.62
N THR A 35 26.98 7.55 5.79
CA THR A 35 25.56 7.60 6.16
C THR A 35 25.20 6.40 7.04
N GLN A 36 25.52 5.20 6.58
CA GLN A 36 25.34 3.93 7.31
C GLN A 36 26.30 2.87 6.75
N TRP A 37 27.00 2.18 7.63
CA TRP A 37 27.87 1.10 7.22
C TRP A 37 27.04 -0.15 6.87
N ALA A 38 26.88 -0.42 5.59
CA ALA A 38 26.03 -1.49 5.07
C ALA A 38 26.44 -1.87 3.65
N GLY A 39 26.42 -3.15 3.32
CA GLY A 39 26.71 -3.67 1.98
C GLY A 39 26.19 -5.10 1.83
N VAL A 40 24.91 -5.24 1.38
CA VAL A 40 24.18 -6.51 1.41
C VAL A 40 24.81 -7.60 0.55
N GLN A 41 25.45 -7.25 -0.58
CA GLN A 41 26.19 -8.25 -1.36
C GLN A 41 27.28 -8.94 -0.53
N TYR A 42 27.96 -8.21 0.37
CA TYR A 42 29.00 -8.78 1.23
C TYR A 42 28.40 -9.63 2.35
N THR A 43 27.26 -9.23 2.90
CA THR A 43 26.52 -10.04 3.87
C THR A 43 26.20 -11.41 3.28
N ILE A 44 25.59 -11.48 2.10
CA ILE A 44 25.25 -12.75 1.45
C ILE A 44 26.50 -13.55 1.10
N ASP A 45 27.55 -12.92 0.57
CA ASP A 45 28.82 -13.60 0.24
C ASP A 45 29.47 -14.26 1.45
N THR A 46 29.56 -13.53 2.57
CA THR A 46 30.24 -14.04 3.76
C THR A 46 29.42 -15.10 4.48
N VAL A 47 28.09 -14.92 4.55
CA VAL A 47 27.18 -15.92 5.12
C VAL A 47 27.24 -17.22 4.32
N VAL A 48 27.06 -17.17 3.00
CA VAL A 48 27.10 -18.35 2.13
C VAL A 48 28.45 -19.07 2.24
N SER A 49 29.54 -18.33 2.35
CA SER A 49 30.88 -18.90 2.53
C SER A 49 31.07 -19.55 3.92
N GLU A 50 30.63 -18.87 4.98
CA GLU A 50 30.87 -19.30 6.36
C GLU A 50 30.05 -20.54 6.75
N LEU A 51 28.81 -20.64 6.25
CA LEU A 51 27.94 -21.82 6.45
C LEU A 51 28.57 -23.14 5.95
N ALA A 52 29.54 -23.08 5.05
CA ALA A 52 30.24 -24.26 4.55
C ALA A 52 31.24 -24.85 5.60
N ASN A 53 31.58 -24.07 6.61
CA ASN A 53 32.59 -24.48 7.61
C ASN A 53 32.01 -25.40 8.70
N ASP A 54 30.70 -25.26 9.02
CA ASP A 54 30.04 -26.07 10.03
C ASP A 54 28.58 -26.36 9.65
N PRO A 55 28.14 -27.64 9.63
CA PRO A 55 26.79 -28.01 9.29
C PRO A 55 25.72 -27.55 10.31
N THR A 56 26.14 -27.16 11.51
CA THR A 56 25.22 -26.64 12.54
C THR A 56 24.87 -25.17 12.36
N TYR A 57 25.66 -24.45 11.58
CA TYR A 57 25.37 -23.04 11.30
C TYR A 57 24.08 -22.89 10.49
N LYS A 58 23.28 -21.91 10.86
CA LYS A 58 22.00 -21.57 10.25
C LYS A 58 21.97 -20.10 9.88
N PHE A 59 21.14 -19.77 8.89
CA PHE A 59 20.84 -18.38 8.54
C PHE A 59 19.46 -18.29 7.89
N SER A 60 18.73 -17.19 8.12
CA SER A 60 17.44 -16.96 7.47
C SER A 60 17.52 -15.75 6.54
N ILE A 61 17.06 -15.90 5.30
CA ILE A 61 17.07 -14.85 4.27
C ILE A 61 15.63 -14.37 4.04
N VAL A 62 15.45 -13.07 3.99
CA VAL A 62 14.14 -12.40 3.94
C VAL A 62 13.88 -11.67 2.62
N GLU A 63 14.68 -10.65 2.28
CA GLU A 63 14.44 -9.74 1.17
C GLU A 63 14.86 -10.36 -0.17
N THR A 64 13.86 -10.86 -0.93
CA THR A 64 14.12 -11.51 -2.22
C THR A 64 14.74 -10.56 -3.25
N ALA A 65 14.44 -9.25 -3.17
CA ALA A 65 15.02 -8.26 -4.10
C ALA A 65 16.55 -8.22 -4.06
N PHE A 66 17.13 -8.26 -2.87
CA PHE A 66 18.60 -8.31 -2.71
C PHE A 66 19.18 -9.67 -3.10
N LEU A 67 18.50 -10.76 -2.71
CA LEU A 67 18.93 -12.11 -3.08
C LEU A 67 18.88 -12.31 -4.61
N TYR A 68 17.85 -11.83 -5.30
CA TYR A 68 17.74 -11.85 -6.76
C TYR A 68 18.90 -11.09 -7.42
N ARG A 69 19.22 -9.91 -6.89
CA ARG A 69 20.32 -9.10 -7.41
C ARG A 69 21.68 -9.77 -7.20
N TRP A 70 21.91 -10.33 -6.01
CA TRP A 70 23.11 -11.10 -5.70
C TRP A 70 23.22 -12.34 -6.60
N TRP A 71 22.13 -13.09 -6.78
CA TRP A 71 22.08 -14.26 -7.62
C TRP A 71 22.49 -13.96 -9.08
N ASN A 72 22.03 -12.85 -9.64
CA ASN A 72 22.38 -12.45 -11.01
C ASN A 72 23.86 -12.08 -11.16
N ASN A 73 24.51 -11.62 -10.08
CA ASN A 73 25.93 -11.27 -10.04
C ASN A 73 26.81 -12.46 -9.62
N ALA A 74 26.25 -13.47 -8.94
CA ALA A 74 26.99 -14.60 -8.41
C ALA A 74 27.52 -15.53 -9.50
N ASN A 75 28.72 -16.07 -9.31
CA ASN A 75 29.27 -17.12 -10.16
C ASN A 75 28.64 -18.49 -9.86
N GLN A 76 28.88 -19.48 -10.71
CA GLN A 76 28.26 -20.81 -10.57
C GLN A 76 28.62 -21.49 -9.25
N THR A 77 29.84 -21.35 -8.75
CA THR A 77 30.27 -21.94 -7.46
C THR A 77 29.46 -21.36 -6.29
N GLN A 78 29.22 -20.06 -6.28
CA GLN A 78 28.42 -19.39 -5.25
C GLN A 78 26.94 -19.84 -5.34
N ARG A 79 26.40 -19.93 -6.56
CA ARG A 79 25.02 -20.43 -6.79
C ARG A 79 24.84 -21.88 -6.34
N ASP A 80 25.81 -22.75 -6.61
CA ASP A 80 25.78 -24.14 -6.20
C ASP A 80 25.91 -24.26 -4.68
N LEU A 81 26.69 -23.38 -4.05
CA LEU A 81 26.91 -23.36 -2.61
C LEU A 81 25.64 -22.99 -1.86
N ILE A 82 24.98 -21.89 -2.21
CA ILE A 82 23.72 -21.50 -1.58
C ILE A 82 22.62 -22.57 -1.80
N LYS A 83 22.54 -23.18 -2.98
CA LYS A 83 21.60 -24.30 -3.21
C LYS A 83 21.85 -25.49 -2.29
N ARG A 84 23.12 -25.80 -1.98
CA ARG A 84 23.48 -26.85 -1.01
C ARG A 84 23.00 -26.47 0.40
N HIS A 85 23.21 -25.22 0.84
CA HIS A 85 22.77 -24.76 2.13
C HIS A 85 21.24 -24.75 2.30
N VAL A 86 20.51 -24.38 1.25
CA VAL A 86 19.03 -24.50 1.22
C VAL A 86 18.60 -25.97 1.34
N LYS A 87 19.23 -26.87 0.58
CA LYS A 87 18.92 -28.30 0.61
C LYS A 87 19.27 -28.98 1.95
N SER A 88 20.34 -28.54 2.61
CA SER A 88 20.75 -29.06 3.94
C SER A 88 19.90 -28.49 5.07
N GLY A 89 19.09 -27.44 4.85
CA GLY A 89 18.36 -26.75 5.89
C GLY A 89 19.23 -25.80 6.74
N GLN A 90 20.42 -25.43 6.25
CA GLN A 90 21.25 -24.38 6.86
C GLN A 90 20.69 -22.99 6.52
N ILE A 91 20.12 -22.80 5.33
CA ILE A 91 19.41 -21.61 4.94
C ILE A 91 17.91 -21.91 4.86
N GLU A 92 17.10 -21.11 5.57
CA GLU A 92 15.64 -21.03 5.40
C GLU A 92 15.27 -19.70 4.77
N PHE A 93 14.47 -19.73 3.68
CA PHE A 93 13.82 -18.53 3.17
C PHE A 93 12.56 -18.30 3.97
N ILE A 94 12.45 -17.12 4.57
CA ILE A 94 11.29 -16.69 5.34
C ILE A 94 10.72 -15.42 4.73
N ASN A 95 9.44 -15.12 4.95
CA ASN A 95 8.67 -14.08 4.26
C ASN A 95 8.64 -14.29 2.75
N ALA A 96 9.80 -14.25 2.11
CA ALA A 96 9.99 -14.46 0.67
C ALA A 96 9.24 -13.52 -0.26
N GLY A 97 8.72 -12.41 0.26
CA GLY A 97 8.29 -11.28 -0.54
C GLY A 97 9.47 -10.61 -1.26
N TRP A 98 9.17 -9.79 -2.26
CA TRP A 98 10.20 -8.99 -2.91
C TRP A 98 10.93 -8.09 -1.91
N CYS A 99 10.18 -7.56 -0.94
CA CYS A 99 10.67 -6.87 0.25
C CYS A 99 9.85 -7.25 1.49
N MET A 100 10.28 -6.84 2.67
CA MET A 100 9.46 -6.78 3.88
C MET A 100 8.55 -5.56 3.75
N SER A 101 7.31 -5.77 3.28
CA SER A 101 6.40 -4.69 2.97
C SER A 101 5.88 -3.97 4.21
N ASP A 102 5.60 -2.67 4.07
CA ASP A 102 4.74 -1.95 4.99
C ASP A 102 3.36 -2.64 5.09
N GLU A 103 2.70 -2.46 6.21
CA GLU A 103 1.37 -3.05 6.45
C GLU A 103 0.24 -2.00 6.50
N ALA A 104 0.57 -0.75 6.79
CA ALA A 104 -0.43 0.31 6.90
C ALA A 104 -0.87 0.88 5.55
N ASN A 105 0.04 1.03 4.59
CA ASN A 105 -0.18 1.82 3.39
C ASN A 105 -0.37 1.02 2.09
N PRO A 106 0.17 -0.20 1.92
CA PRO A 106 -0.05 -0.97 0.70
C PRO A 106 -1.52 -1.31 0.48
N TYR A 107 -1.93 -1.34 -0.78
CA TYR A 107 -3.19 -1.95 -1.16
C TYR A 107 -3.01 -3.47 -1.25
N TYR A 108 -4.04 -4.26 -0.89
CA TYR A 108 -3.90 -5.72 -0.79
C TYR A 108 -3.40 -6.39 -2.09
N GLU A 109 -3.74 -5.83 -3.26
CA GLU A 109 -3.28 -6.35 -4.55
C GLU A 109 -1.76 -6.23 -4.69
N ASP A 110 -1.20 -5.09 -4.27
CA ASP A 110 0.25 -4.85 -4.33
C ASP A 110 1.00 -5.77 -3.34
N ILE A 111 0.40 -6.08 -2.17
CA ILE A 111 0.95 -7.07 -1.22
C ILE A 111 1.02 -8.44 -1.89
N ILE A 112 -0.09 -8.89 -2.50
CA ILE A 112 -0.13 -10.18 -3.19
C ILE A 112 0.88 -10.21 -4.34
N ASP A 113 1.01 -9.13 -5.09
CA ASP A 113 1.88 -9.07 -6.25
C ASP A 113 3.36 -9.16 -5.86
N GLN A 114 3.80 -8.38 -4.87
CA GLN A 114 5.20 -8.43 -4.39
C GLN A 114 5.54 -9.79 -3.76
N MET A 115 4.59 -10.42 -3.06
CA MET A 115 4.77 -11.77 -2.55
C MET A 115 4.83 -12.79 -3.69
N THR A 116 3.97 -12.66 -4.69
CA THR A 116 3.93 -13.56 -5.86
C THR A 116 5.26 -13.60 -6.62
N ILE A 117 5.85 -12.44 -6.91
CA ILE A 117 7.14 -12.40 -7.63
C ILE A 117 8.27 -13.01 -6.82
N GLY A 118 8.30 -12.77 -5.51
CA GLY A 118 9.29 -13.36 -4.61
C GLY A 118 9.14 -14.88 -4.50
N PHE A 119 7.94 -15.36 -4.19
CA PHE A 119 7.64 -16.80 -4.10
C PHE A 119 7.96 -17.55 -5.39
N ARG A 120 7.53 -17.00 -6.53
CA ARG A 120 7.75 -17.64 -7.82
C ARG A 120 9.24 -17.77 -8.10
N TRP A 121 9.99 -16.70 -7.92
CA TRP A 121 11.42 -16.72 -8.18
C TRP A 121 12.16 -17.70 -7.26
N ILE A 122 11.82 -17.73 -5.95
CA ILE A 122 12.43 -18.69 -5.01
C ILE A 122 12.10 -20.13 -5.39
N LYS A 123 10.84 -20.42 -5.69
CA LYS A 123 10.41 -21.76 -6.13
C LYS A 123 11.13 -22.20 -7.41
N ASP A 124 11.21 -21.33 -8.42
CA ASP A 124 11.83 -21.66 -9.69
C ASP A 124 13.36 -21.82 -9.58
N THR A 125 14.00 -21.05 -8.68
CA THR A 125 15.45 -21.06 -8.53
C THR A 125 15.95 -22.15 -7.57
N PHE A 126 15.23 -22.39 -6.47
CA PHE A 126 15.67 -23.27 -5.37
C PHE A 126 14.78 -24.49 -5.16
N GLY A 127 13.58 -24.52 -5.75
CA GLY A 127 12.64 -25.65 -5.64
C GLY A 127 11.91 -25.73 -4.30
N VAL A 128 11.94 -24.67 -3.49
CA VAL A 128 11.32 -24.59 -2.16
C VAL A 128 10.21 -23.57 -2.11
N VAL A 129 9.26 -23.79 -1.21
CA VAL A 129 8.17 -22.85 -0.93
C VAL A 129 8.30 -22.43 0.53
N PRO A 130 8.49 -21.14 0.82
CA PRO A 130 8.56 -20.64 2.19
C PRO A 130 7.25 -20.83 2.95
N THR A 131 7.33 -21.14 4.23
CA THR A 131 6.17 -21.43 5.09
C THR A 131 6.12 -20.56 6.36
N ILE A 132 7.04 -19.62 6.48
CA ILE A 132 7.15 -18.70 7.63
C ILE A 132 7.02 -17.27 7.14
N GLY A 133 6.07 -16.52 7.71
CA GLY A 133 5.94 -15.07 7.56
C GLY A 133 6.89 -14.34 8.52
N TRP A 134 7.46 -13.22 8.07
CA TRP A 134 8.45 -12.47 8.83
C TRP A 134 8.35 -10.98 8.58
N HIS A 135 7.83 -10.23 9.57
CA HIS A 135 7.65 -8.77 9.51
C HIS A 135 8.12 -8.12 10.82
N ILE A 136 9.44 -8.11 11.03
CA ILE A 136 10.04 -7.66 12.30
C ILE A 136 10.05 -6.13 12.44
N ASP A 137 10.06 -5.40 11.33
CA ASP A 137 10.19 -3.95 11.34
C ASP A 137 8.95 -3.14 10.95
N PRO A 138 7.95 -3.62 10.19
CA PRO A 138 6.72 -2.88 9.95
C PRO A 138 6.05 -2.37 11.23
N PHE A 139 5.51 -1.14 11.18
CA PHE A 139 5.16 -0.31 12.34
C PHE A 139 3.70 -0.52 12.78
N GLY A 140 3.40 -1.72 13.25
CA GLY A 140 2.05 -2.25 13.48
C GLY A 140 1.66 -3.25 12.40
N HIS A 141 0.62 -4.08 12.66
CA HIS A 141 0.29 -5.22 11.82
C HIS A 141 -1.20 -5.26 11.49
N GLN A 142 -1.51 -5.50 10.21
CA GLN A 142 -2.87 -5.52 9.66
C GLN A 142 -3.48 -6.93 9.66
N ALA A 143 -4.78 -6.98 9.95
CA ALA A 143 -5.57 -8.21 9.86
C ALA A 143 -5.56 -8.82 8.45
N THR A 144 -5.59 -7.99 7.40
CA THR A 144 -5.48 -8.46 6.01
C THR A 144 -4.19 -9.21 5.74
N ASN A 145 -3.03 -8.75 6.28
CA ASN A 145 -1.77 -9.47 6.10
C ASN A 145 -1.81 -10.85 6.77
N ALA A 146 -2.39 -10.96 7.98
CA ALA A 146 -2.57 -12.25 8.64
C ALA A 146 -3.44 -13.20 7.79
N ALA A 147 -4.53 -12.68 7.20
CA ALA A 147 -5.41 -13.44 6.32
C ALA A 147 -4.68 -13.90 5.04
N LEU A 148 -3.95 -13.00 4.39
CA LEU A 148 -3.20 -13.31 3.17
C LEU A 148 -2.07 -14.30 3.45
N PHE A 149 -1.33 -14.14 4.54
CA PHE A 149 -0.23 -15.03 4.91
C PHE A 149 -0.73 -16.45 5.21
N SER A 150 -1.87 -16.57 5.90
CA SER A 150 -2.53 -17.86 6.05
C SER A 150 -2.88 -18.50 4.71
N GLN A 151 -3.42 -17.72 3.76
CA GLN A 151 -3.78 -18.19 2.43
C GLN A 151 -2.56 -18.49 1.52
N PHE A 152 -1.43 -17.82 1.74
CA PHE A 152 -0.16 -18.15 1.07
C PHE A 152 0.43 -19.48 1.55
N GLY A 153 -0.11 -20.06 2.62
CA GLY A 153 0.34 -21.33 3.19
C GLY A 153 1.43 -21.16 4.24
N PHE A 154 1.56 -19.97 4.84
CA PHE A 154 2.40 -19.80 6.00
C PHE A 154 1.82 -20.51 7.22
N ASN A 155 2.65 -21.25 7.91
CA ASN A 155 2.32 -21.94 9.16
C ASN A 155 2.40 -21.02 10.37
N ALA A 156 3.25 -20.01 10.31
CA ALA A 156 3.48 -19.04 11.37
C ALA A 156 3.89 -17.67 10.82
N TRP A 157 3.66 -16.65 11.64
CA TRP A 157 4.08 -15.28 11.37
C TRP A 157 4.80 -14.70 12.58
N PHE A 158 6.02 -14.17 12.37
CA PHE A 158 6.87 -13.58 13.39
C PHE A 158 6.98 -12.07 13.17
N PHE A 159 6.84 -11.28 14.24
CA PHE A 159 7.04 -9.83 14.21
C PHE A 159 7.46 -9.27 15.59
N ALA A 160 7.78 -7.97 15.67
CA ALA A 160 8.33 -7.34 16.85
C ALA A 160 7.55 -6.12 17.34
N ARG A 161 7.00 -5.31 16.42
CA ARG A 161 6.45 -3.98 16.74
C ARG A 161 4.95 -4.02 17.00
N ILE A 162 4.58 -4.10 18.27
CA ILE A 162 3.21 -3.91 18.76
C ILE A 162 3.22 -2.84 19.85
N ASP A 163 2.05 -2.23 20.12
CA ASP A 163 1.90 -1.23 21.18
C ASP A 163 2.55 -1.70 22.51
N GLN A 164 3.33 -0.81 23.14
CA GLN A 164 4.07 -1.13 24.37
C GLN A 164 3.17 -1.62 25.51
N GLN A 165 1.93 -1.07 25.61
CA GLN A 165 0.98 -1.47 26.65
C GLN A 165 0.44 -2.87 26.36
N ASP A 166 0.08 -3.18 25.09
CA ASP A 166 -0.32 -4.52 24.68
C ASP A 166 0.82 -5.54 24.92
N LYS A 167 2.05 -5.17 24.53
CA LYS A 167 3.23 -6.02 24.74
C LYS A 167 3.44 -6.34 26.22
N SER A 168 3.34 -5.34 27.10
CA SER A 168 3.48 -5.49 28.54
C SER A 168 2.43 -6.44 29.13
N VAL A 169 1.16 -6.31 28.71
CA VAL A 169 0.07 -7.19 29.12
C VAL A 169 0.32 -8.63 28.63
N ARG A 170 0.73 -8.79 27.37
CA ARG A 170 1.05 -10.11 26.80
C ARG A 170 2.23 -10.78 27.48
N MET A 171 3.29 -10.04 27.81
CA MET A 171 4.42 -10.56 28.58
C MET A 171 3.97 -11.07 29.94
N ALA A 172 3.15 -10.30 30.67
CA ALA A 172 2.65 -10.69 31.97
C ALA A 172 1.79 -11.97 31.93
N ASN A 173 1.01 -12.15 30.84
CA ASN A 173 0.06 -13.25 30.67
C ASN A 173 0.60 -14.41 29.81
N LYS A 174 1.89 -14.39 29.43
CA LYS A 174 2.49 -15.36 28.48
C LYS A 174 1.70 -15.43 27.16
N GLY A 175 1.27 -14.29 26.64
CA GLY A 175 0.45 -14.14 25.44
C GLY A 175 1.19 -13.56 24.24
N LEU A 176 2.53 -13.58 24.24
CA LEU A 176 3.35 -13.15 23.08
C LEU A 176 3.21 -14.11 21.89
N GLU A 177 2.73 -15.32 22.14
CA GLU A 177 2.32 -16.28 21.10
C GLU A 177 0.81 -16.48 21.15
N MET A 178 0.20 -16.49 19.97
CA MET A 178 -1.25 -16.52 19.82
C MET A 178 -1.68 -17.17 18.51
N ILE A 179 -2.94 -17.55 18.44
CA ILE A 179 -3.60 -17.86 17.17
C ILE A 179 -4.37 -16.63 16.72
N TRP A 180 -3.99 -16.06 15.59
CA TRP A 180 -4.67 -14.91 15.03
C TRP A 180 -5.73 -15.36 14.02
N HIS A 181 -7.01 -15.01 14.31
CA HIS A 181 -8.16 -15.15 13.43
C HIS A 181 -8.50 -13.76 12.86
N PRO A 182 -7.92 -13.36 11.73
CA PRO A 182 -7.98 -11.97 11.26
C PRO A 182 -9.33 -11.58 10.67
N THR A 183 -10.14 -12.55 10.24
CA THR A 183 -11.35 -12.29 9.45
C THR A 183 -12.60 -12.79 10.17
N GLN A 184 -13.41 -11.84 10.66
CA GLN A 184 -14.71 -12.17 11.28
C GLN A 184 -15.83 -12.39 10.23
N TYR A 185 -15.61 -11.93 8.99
CA TYR A 185 -16.66 -11.78 7.99
C TYR A 185 -16.49 -12.66 6.75
N SER A 186 -15.36 -13.29 6.55
CA SER A 186 -15.07 -14.02 5.30
C SER A 186 -15.66 -15.43 5.23
N GLY A 187 -16.16 -15.99 6.34
CA GLY A 187 -16.62 -17.39 6.40
C GLY A 187 -15.55 -18.43 6.07
N ILE A 188 -14.30 -18.01 5.88
CA ILE A 188 -13.13 -18.84 5.70
C ILE A 188 -12.50 -18.99 7.08
N ASP A 189 -12.20 -20.21 7.46
CA ASP A 189 -11.49 -20.52 8.72
C ASP A 189 -9.99 -20.18 8.56
N ASN A 190 -9.71 -18.88 8.45
CA ASN A 190 -8.36 -18.34 8.33
C ASN A 190 -7.79 -18.11 9.71
N TYR A 191 -6.69 -18.76 9.99
CA TYR A 191 -5.91 -18.51 11.20
C TYR A 191 -4.43 -18.70 10.92
N ILE A 192 -3.60 -18.02 11.70
CA ILE A 192 -2.15 -18.16 11.63
C ILE A 192 -1.57 -18.13 13.03
N PHE A 193 -0.65 -19.05 13.33
CA PHE A 193 0.14 -18.96 14.55
C PHE A 193 1.02 -17.72 14.46
N THR A 194 1.04 -16.91 15.52
CA THR A 194 1.73 -15.62 15.55
C THR A 194 2.66 -15.55 16.75
N HIS A 195 3.91 -15.15 16.50
CA HIS A 195 4.94 -14.97 17.52
C HIS A 195 5.39 -13.51 17.57
N VAL A 196 5.28 -12.87 18.72
CA VAL A 196 5.85 -11.55 19.00
C VAL A 196 7.20 -11.71 19.68
N ASN A 197 8.25 -11.17 19.08
CA ASN A 197 9.61 -11.27 19.63
C ASN A 197 9.72 -10.62 21.01
N TYR A 198 10.51 -11.26 21.90
CA TYR A 198 10.74 -10.77 23.26
C TYR A 198 11.44 -9.42 23.28
N TYR A 199 12.64 -9.35 22.71
CA TYR A 199 13.46 -8.15 22.66
C TYR A 199 13.63 -7.66 21.23
N HIS A 200 12.60 -7.03 20.71
CA HIS A 200 12.55 -6.54 19.34
C HIS A 200 13.03 -7.61 18.34
N TYR A 201 13.97 -7.29 17.42
CA TYR A 201 14.65 -8.26 16.57
C TYR A 201 16.16 -8.31 16.81
N SER A 202 16.60 -7.66 17.88
CA SER A 202 17.99 -7.51 18.27
C SER A 202 18.54 -8.75 18.98
N PRO A 203 19.87 -8.96 19.02
CA PRO A 203 20.49 -9.95 19.87
C PRO A 203 20.33 -9.55 21.34
N PRO A 204 20.54 -10.48 22.30
CA PRO A 204 20.55 -10.13 23.71
C PRO A 204 21.53 -8.99 24.01
N PRO A 205 21.19 -8.02 24.87
CA PRO A 205 22.06 -6.87 25.16
C PRO A 205 23.45 -7.27 25.64
N GLY A 206 24.47 -6.78 24.92
CA GLY A 206 25.88 -7.11 25.19
C GLY A 206 26.40 -8.35 24.43
N PHE A 207 25.61 -8.83 23.41
CA PHE A 207 25.98 -10.00 22.60
C PHE A 207 25.89 -9.71 21.10
N CYS A 208 26.09 -8.46 20.71
CA CYS A 208 26.19 -8.07 19.32
C CYS A 208 27.66 -8.18 18.85
N PHE A 209 27.91 -9.15 17.99
CA PHE A 209 29.28 -9.43 17.48
C PHE A 209 29.39 -9.02 16.02
N ASP A 210 29.11 -7.74 15.73
CA ASP A 210 29.16 -7.17 14.39
C ASP A 210 30.07 -5.95 14.31
N ASN A 211 30.46 -5.57 13.08
CA ASN A 211 31.24 -4.36 12.82
C ASN A 211 30.46 -3.08 13.20
N ASN A 212 29.13 -3.17 13.19
CA ASN A 212 28.22 -2.08 13.58
C ASN A 212 28.04 -1.96 15.10
N CYS A 213 28.55 -2.91 15.87
CA CYS A 213 28.39 -2.97 17.33
C CYS A 213 29.69 -2.61 18.06
N ARG A 214 29.51 -2.31 19.36
CA ARG A 214 30.63 -2.00 20.25
C ARG A 214 30.76 -3.02 21.39
N ASP A 215 30.02 -4.13 21.32
CA ASP A 215 30.07 -5.17 22.35
C ASP A 215 31.41 -5.91 22.34
N GLU A 216 31.88 -6.27 23.51
CA GLU A 216 33.15 -6.95 23.65
C GLU A 216 33.10 -8.37 23.06
N PRO A 217 34.10 -8.80 22.29
CA PRO A 217 34.25 -10.18 21.83
C PRO A 217 34.42 -11.13 23.00
N ILE A 218 34.13 -12.41 22.79
CA ILE A 218 34.34 -13.46 23.78
C ILE A 218 35.83 -13.85 23.87
N ARG A 219 36.45 -13.59 25.02
CA ARG A 219 37.81 -13.97 25.35
C ARG A 219 37.77 -15.25 26.21
N ASP A 220 38.12 -16.34 25.58
CA ASP A 220 38.03 -17.71 26.13
C ASP A 220 39.36 -18.27 26.66
N ASP A 221 40.44 -17.52 26.63
CA ASP A 221 41.72 -17.86 27.23
C ASP A 221 41.78 -17.38 28.69
N PRO A 222 41.76 -18.30 29.68
CA PRO A 222 41.72 -17.95 31.10
C PRO A 222 43.01 -17.31 31.61
N THR A 223 44.07 -17.26 30.81
CA THR A 223 45.32 -16.57 31.18
C THR A 223 45.29 -15.07 30.94
N LEU A 224 44.26 -14.58 30.26
CA LEU A 224 44.12 -13.17 29.97
C LEU A 224 43.48 -12.41 31.15
N ASP A 225 44.00 -11.22 31.46
CA ASP A 225 43.46 -10.34 32.52
C ASP A 225 42.01 -9.97 32.30
N ASN A 226 41.59 -9.93 31.04
CA ASN A 226 40.24 -9.57 30.62
C ASN A 226 39.41 -10.76 30.08
N TYR A 227 39.75 -11.99 30.56
CA TYR A 227 38.93 -13.17 30.31
C TYR A 227 37.47 -12.97 30.70
N ASN A 228 36.54 -13.29 29.82
CA ASN A 228 35.12 -12.95 30.03
C ASN A 228 34.12 -14.08 29.70
N LEU A 229 34.56 -15.23 29.21
CA LEU A 229 33.68 -16.31 28.77
C LEU A 229 32.70 -16.78 29.85
N VAL A 230 33.14 -16.98 31.08
CA VAL A 230 32.28 -17.44 32.19
C VAL A 230 31.18 -16.38 32.46
N ALA A 231 31.62 -15.15 32.76
CA ALA A 231 30.69 -14.06 33.10
C ALA A 231 29.68 -13.75 31.99
N LYS A 232 30.12 -13.76 30.73
CA LYS A 232 29.23 -13.60 29.58
C LYS A 232 28.25 -14.77 29.43
N SER A 233 28.70 -16.00 29.65
CA SER A 233 27.83 -17.19 29.59
C SER A 233 26.75 -17.17 30.67
N GLU A 234 27.12 -16.82 31.91
CA GLU A 234 26.15 -16.67 33.00
C GLU A 234 25.11 -15.59 32.71
N LYS A 235 25.56 -14.43 32.22
CA LYS A 235 24.64 -13.34 31.79
C LYS A 235 23.69 -13.79 30.72
N LEU A 236 24.14 -14.54 29.72
CA LEU A 236 23.30 -15.04 28.62
C LEU A 236 22.28 -16.08 29.13
N VAL A 237 22.69 -16.98 30.04
CA VAL A 237 21.81 -17.96 30.70
C VAL A 237 20.73 -17.23 31.51
N GLU A 238 21.10 -16.22 32.30
CA GLU A 238 20.16 -15.42 33.08
C GLU A 238 19.13 -14.71 32.16
N TYR A 239 19.62 -14.16 31.07
CA TYR A 239 18.74 -13.51 30.06
C TYR A 239 17.67 -14.50 29.55
N PHE A 240 18.04 -15.70 29.14
CA PHE A 240 17.06 -16.68 28.66
C PHE A 240 16.14 -17.23 29.74
N LYS A 241 16.64 -17.36 30.98
CA LYS A 241 15.79 -17.66 32.14
C LYS A 241 14.70 -16.56 32.32
N ASN A 242 15.05 -15.29 32.21
CA ASN A 242 14.10 -14.19 32.27
C ASN A 242 13.12 -14.21 31.09
N GLN A 243 13.60 -14.43 29.86
CA GLN A 243 12.72 -14.56 28.68
C GLN A 243 11.69 -15.68 28.89
N SER A 244 12.09 -16.82 29.48
CA SER A 244 11.20 -17.97 29.69
C SER A 244 9.98 -17.68 30.58
N LEU A 245 10.04 -16.63 31.38
CA LEU A 245 8.91 -16.22 32.22
C LEU A 245 7.73 -15.68 31.40
N HIS A 246 7.98 -15.28 30.15
CA HIS A 246 7.01 -14.59 29.28
C HIS A 246 6.43 -15.47 28.15
N TYR A 247 6.89 -16.73 28.04
CA TYR A 247 6.39 -17.71 27.06
C TYR A 247 5.78 -18.93 27.75
N ARG A 248 4.98 -19.68 27.02
CA ARG A 248 4.32 -20.91 27.54
C ARG A 248 5.21 -22.13 27.43
N SER A 249 6.08 -22.13 26.42
CA SER A 249 7.02 -23.23 26.14
C SER A 249 8.36 -23.03 26.85
N SER A 250 9.05 -24.16 27.15
CA SER A 250 10.46 -24.15 27.49
C SER A 250 11.37 -24.06 26.25
N ASN A 251 10.84 -24.26 25.06
CA ASN A 251 11.49 -23.91 23.82
C ASN A 251 11.34 -22.41 23.61
N LEU A 252 12.45 -21.69 23.49
CA LEU A 252 12.45 -20.22 23.29
C LEU A 252 13.05 -19.88 21.94
N PHE A 253 12.41 -18.99 21.22
CA PHE A 253 12.95 -18.40 20.01
C PHE A 253 13.62 -17.06 20.33
N HIS A 254 14.80 -16.81 19.75
CA HIS A 254 15.46 -15.53 19.87
C HIS A 254 16.26 -15.20 18.62
N THR A 255 16.22 -13.93 18.20
CA THR A 255 16.93 -13.40 17.03
C THR A 255 18.39 -13.10 17.35
N LEU A 256 19.25 -13.27 16.37
CA LEU A 256 20.67 -12.97 16.44
C LEU A 256 21.08 -12.18 15.20
N GLY A 257 20.95 -10.88 15.27
CA GLY A 257 21.20 -9.95 14.17
C GLY A 257 20.51 -8.60 14.40
N GLU A 258 20.75 -7.67 13.50
CA GLU A 258 20.22 -6.30 13.46
C GLU A 258 20.27 -5.79 12.01
N ASP A 259 20.08 -4.46 11.83
CA ASP A 259 20.15 -3.81 10.53
C ASP A 259 21.51 -3.97 9.86
N PHE A 260 21.52 -4.60 8.69
CA PHE A 260 22.70 -4.80 7.85
C PHE A 260 23.88 -5.51 8.52
N HIS A 261 23.59 -6.44 9.42
CA HIS A 261 24.60 -7.26 10.08
C HIS A 261 25.11 -8.40 9.19
N TYR A 262 26.08 -9.16 9.68
CA TYR A 262 26.70 -10.31 9.01
C TYR A 262 27.56 -9.98 7.79
N ALA A 263 27.92 -8.72 7.53
CA ALA A 263 28.94 -8.43 6.52
C ALA A 263 30.30 -9.09 6.83
N ASN A 264 30.50 -9.50 8.08
CA ASN A 264 31.55 -10.43 8.52
C ASN A 264 30.91 -11.56 9.34
N ALA A 265 30.26 -12.52 8.67
CA ALA A 265 29.54 -13.62 9.31
C ALA A 265 30.43 -14.44 10.25
N ARG A 266 31.72 -14.61 9.90
CA ARG A 266 32.68 -15.35 10.74
C ARG A 266 32.85 -14.75 12.13
N MET A 267 32.75 -13.43 12.27
CA MET A 267 32.85 -12.76 13.57
C MET A 267 31.70 -13.17 14.50
N TRP A 268 30.50 -13.28 13.94
CA TRP A 268 29.32 -13.75 14.64
C TRP A 268 29.48 -15.20 15.11
N TYR A 269 29.67 -16.16 14.20
CA TYR A 269 29.71 -17.58 14.53
C TYR A 269 30.86 -17.87 15.48
N LYS A 270 32.05 -17.30 15.26
CA LYS A 270 33.23 -17.54 16.13
C LYS A 270 33.02 -17.09 17.57
N ASN A 271 32.30 -16.01 17.84
CA ASN A 271 32.03 -15.54 19.19
C ASN A 271 30.89 -16.32 19.84
N VAL A 272 29.84 -16.60 19.08
CA VAL A 272 28.66 -17.33 19.58
C VAL A 272 29.02 -18.79 19.90
N ASP A 273 29.84 -19.48 19.09
CA ASP A 273 30.29 -20.85 19.32
C ASP A 273 30.95 -21.02 20.67
N LYS A 274 31.77 -20.05 21.11
CA LYS A 274 32.41 -20.12 22.41
C LYS A 274 31.39 -20.16 23.55
N LEU A 275 30.33 -19.37 23.45
CA LEU A 275 29.22 -19.33 24.40
C LEU A 275 28.42 -20.64 24.37
N LEU A 276 28.04 -21.10 23.18
CA LEU A 276 27.27 -22.34 22.99
C LEU A 276 28.03 -23.54 23.54
N ASN A 277 29.31 -23.67 23.19
CA ASN A 277 30.19 -24.76 23.66
C ASN A 277 30.30 -24.74 25.18
N TYR A 278 30.48 -23.56 25.80
CA TYR A 278 30.61 -23.44 27.24
C TYR A 278 29.30 -23.80 27.97
N ILE A 279 28.16 -23.26 27.49
CA ILE A 279 26.85 -23.45 28.12
C ILE A 279 26.37 -24.89 27.95
N ASN A 280 26.41 -25.41 26.71
CA ASN A 280 25.89 -26.75 26.39
C ASN A 280 26.68 -27.89 27.04
N ALA A 281 27.96 -27.66 27.40
CA ALA A 281 28.79 -28.60 28.18
C ALA A 281 28.42 -28.63 29.68
N ARG A 282 27.46 -27.79 30.14
CA ARG A 282 27.12 -27.61 31.56
C ARG A 282 25.62 -27.82 31.83
N PRO A 283 25.18 -29.09 31.95
CA PRO A 283 23.78 -29.43 32.20
C PRO A 283 23.19 -28.75 33.45
N GLU A 284 24.05 -28.44 34.44
CA GLU A 284 23.64 -27.74 35.66
C GLU A 284 23.12 -26.33 35.44
N LEU A 285 23.42 -25.69 34.31
CA LEU A 285 22.86 -24.40 33.93
C LEU A 285 21.37 -24.48 33.53
N ASN A 286 20.91 -25.71 33.21
CA ASN A 286 19.53 -26.00 32.79
C ASN A 286 19.08 -25.21 31.54
N VAL A 287 20.03 -24.87 30.66
CA VAL A 287 19.82 -24.17 29.39
C VAL A 287 20.66 -24.81 28.30
N THR A 288 20.06 -25.04 27.14
CA THR A 288 20.78 -25.41 25.90
C THR A 288 20.48 -24.41 24.82
N ILE A 289 21.49 -24.04 24.05
CA ILE A 289 21.35 -23.02 22.98
C ILE A 289 21.89 -23.62 21.68
N ASN A 290 21.10 -23.54 20.61
CA ASN A 290 21.54 -24.00 19.30
C ASN A 290 21.18 -22.96 18.23
N TYR A 291 21.98 -22.88 17.17
CA TYR A 291 21.55 -22.19 15.97
C TYR A 291 20.33 -22.90 15.41
N ALA A 292 19.36 -22.13 14.97
CA ALA A 292 18.11 -22.65 14.45
C ALA A 292 17.47 -21.70 13.43
N THR A 293 16.51 -22.24 12.70
CA THR A 293 15.60 -21.45 11.86
C THR A 293 14.24 -21.33 12.54
N PRO A 294 13.39 -20.34 12.14
CA PRO A 294 12.02 -20.23 12.66
C PRO A 294 11.19 -21.50 12.41
N GLY A 295 11.40 -22.19 11.28
CA GLY A 295 10.72 -23.45 10.98
C GLY A 295 11.10 -24.58 11.94
N GLU A 296 12.35 -24.65 12.40
CA GLU A 296 12.82 -25.61 13.40
C GLU A 296 12.19 -25.31 14.79
N TYR A 297 12.11 -24.05 15.17
CA TYR A 297 11.40 -23.62 16.37
C TYR A 297 9.92 -24.01 16.34
N LEU A 298 9.23 -23.65 15.28
CA LEU A 298 7.82 -23.96 15.10
C LEU A 298 7.55 -25.48 15.19
N LYS A 299 8.42 -26.29 14.60
CA LYS A 299 8.34 -27.75 14.68
C LYS A 299 8.50 -28.25 16.10
N ALA A 300 9.37 -27.63 16.91
CA ALA A 300 9.57 -28.02 18.30
C ALA A 300 8.34 -27.71 19.18
N ILE A 301 7.79 -26.49 19.07
CA ILE A 301 6.61 -26.11 19.88
C ILE A 301 5.33 -26.84 19.47
N ASN A 302 5.20 -27.25 18.21
CA ASN A 302 4.07 -28.07 17.75
C ASN A 302 4.03 -29.49 18.36
N GLN A 303 5.12 -29.93 18.99
CA GLN A 303 5.16 -31.21 19.73
C GLN A 303 4.62 -31.06 21.16
N GLU A 304 4.39 -29.84 21.61
CA GLU A 304 3.86 -29.52 22.93
C GLU A 304 2.34 -29.36 22.88
N SER A 305 1.67 -29.61 24.02
CA SER A 305 0.21 -29.45 24.14
C SER A 305 -0.17 -28.06 24.70
N ASN A 306 0.51 -27.02 24.30
CA ASN A 306 0.24 -25.64 24.74
C ASN A 306 -1.07 -25.12 24.14
N VAL A 307 -1.87 -24.43 24.96
CA VAL A 307 -3.06 -23.66 24.51
C VAL A 307 -2.68 -22.20 24.38
N TYR A 308 -2.83 -21.65 23.21
CA TYR A 308 -2.52 -20.25 22.91
C TYR A 308 -3.75 -19.36 22.93
N PRO A 309 -3.65 -18.09 23.36
CA PRO A 309 -4.77 -17.15 23.28
C PRO A 309 -5.12 -16.84 21.81
N THR A 310 -6.34 -16.40 21.58
CA THR A 310 -6.83 -16.01 20.25
C THR A 310 -6.92 -14.49 20.12
N LYS A 311 -6.57 -13.95 18.95
CA LYS A 311 -6.73 -12.54 18.57
C LYS A 311 -7.61 -12.42 17.33
N TYR A 312 -8.43 -11.37 17.26
CA TYR A 312 -9.39 -11.13 16.15
C TYR A 312 -9.18 -9.78 15.46
N ASP A 313 -8.78 -8.73 16.21
CA ASP A 313 -8.48 -7.38 15.70
C ASP A 313 -7.05 -7.27 15.17
N ASP A 314 -6.67 -6.08 14.67
CA ASP A 314 -5.30 -5.78 14.23
C ASP A 314 -4.40 -5.28 15.38
N PHE A 315 -3.18 -4.84 15.03
CA PHE A 315 -2.19 -4.25 15.94
C PHE A 315 -1.93 -2.78 15.61
N PHE A 316 -2.97 -2.04 15.22
CA PHE A 316 -2.91 -0.58 15.04
C PHE A 316 -3.69 0.16 16.12
N PRO A 317 -3.20 1.39 16.47
CA PRO A 317 -1.91 1.96 16.10
C PRO A 317 -0.75 1.39 16.92
N TYR A 318 0.46 1.41 16.37
CA TYR A 318 1.70 1.10 17.07
C TYR A 318 2.19 2.30 17.88
N SER A 319 2.68 2.02 19.09
CA SER A 319 3.37 2.99 19.95
C SER A 319 4.48 2.30 20.74
N ASP A 320 5.69 2.83 20.69
CA ASP A 320 6.85 2.30 21.45
C ASP A 320 7.12 3.05 22.75
N CYS A 321 6.39 4.13 23.03
CA CYS A 321 6.40 4.86 24.30
C CYS A 321 5.11 5.70 24.45
N ASP A 322 4.87 6.29 25.65
CA ASP A 322 3.61 6.96 26.00
C ASP A 322 3.16 8.06 25.01
N HIS A 323 4.11 8.78 24.41
CA HIS A 323 3.85 9.88 23.48
C HIS A 323 4.34 9.55 22.05
N CYS A 324 4.51 8.29 21.71
CA CYS A 324 5.21 7.83 20.51
C CYS A 324 4.31 7.05 19.57
N TYR A 325 3.11 7.57 19.24
CA TYR A 325 2.25 6.91 18.26
C TYR A 325 2.80 7.09 16.84
N TRP A 326 3.10 5.95 16.21
CA TRP A 326 3.56 5.88 14.82
C TRP A 326 2.35 5.95 13.88
N THR A 327 1.67 7.09 13.88
CA THR A 327 0.46 7.30 13.07
C THR A 327 0.65 8.37 12.00
N GLY A 328 1.80 9.07 12.03
CA GLY A 328 2.16 10.03 11.01
C GLY A 328 2.46 9.40 9.66
N TYR A 329 3.14 8.26 9.65
CA TYR A 329 3.53 7.60 8.42
C TYR A 329 2.34 7.07 7.58
N PHE A 330 1.14 6.99 8.15
CA PHE A 330 -0.06 6.71 7.35
C PHE A 330 -0.29 7.76 6.26
N THR A 331 0.22 8.98 6.46
CA THR A 331 0.06 10.10 5.53
C THR A 331 1.37 10.63 4.96
N SER A 332 2.51 10.41 5.62
CA SER A 332 3.81 10.94 5.20
C SER A 332 4.10 10.67 3.73
N ARG A 333 4.60 11.69 3.00
CA ARG A 333 4.89 11.65 1.57
C ARG A 333 3.65 11.28 0.74
N THR A 334 2.59 12.03 0.92
CA THR A 334 1.28 11.83 0.29
C THR A 334 1.37 11.73 -1.24
N SER A 335 2.28 12.48 -1.88
CA SER A 335 2.53 12.40 -3.33
C SER A 335 3.08 11.04 -3.75
N LEU A 336 4.04 10.51 -3.00
CA LEU A 336 4.62 9.18 -3.25
C LEU A 336 3.56 8.08 -3.09
N LYS A 337 2.73 8.15 -2.05
CA LYS A 337 1.62 7.20 -1.83
C LYS A 337 0.63 7.21 -3.00
N GLY A 338 0.32 8.40 -3.54
CA GLY A 338 -0.52 8.54 -4.74
C GLY A 338 0.13 7.91 -5.97
N PHE A 339 1.43 8.20 -6.19
CA PHE A 339 2.20 7.61 -7.29
C PHE A 339 2.20 6.08 -7.25
N ILE A 340 2.49 5.49 -6.09
CA ILE A 340 2.53 4.03 -5.91
C ILE A 340 1.16 3.41 -6.19
N ARG A 341 0.08 4.00 -5.69
CA ARG A 341 -1.29 3.53 -5.93
C ARG A 341 -1.65 3.57 -7.42
N ASP A 342 -1.29 4.63 -8.13
CA ASP A 342 -1.55 4.76 -9.56
C ASP A 342 -0.67 3.80 -10.38
N MET A 343 0.59 3.60 -10.00
CA MET A 343 1.48 2.60 -10.61
C MET A 343 0.91 1.19 -10.46
N GLY A 344 0.47 0.81 -9.26
CA GLY A 344 -0.13 -0.51 -9.00
C GLY A 344 -1.35 -0.76 -9.89
N ARG A 345 -2.26 0.22 -9.99
CA ARG A 345 -3.44 0.15 -10.87
C ARG A 345 -3.04 -0.02 -12.34
N TYR A 346 -2.06 0.74 -12.80
CA TYR A 346 -1.60 0.66 -14.19
C TYR A 346 -0.98 -0.70 -14.50
N VAL A 347 -0.04 -1.17 -13.67
CA VAL A 347 0.63 -2.46 -13.84
C VAL A 347 -0.39 -3.61 -13.84
N THR A 348 -1.33 -3.61 -12.89
CA THR A 348 -2.42 -4.61 -12.83
C THR A 348 -3.30 -4.58 -14.08
N SER A 349 -3.65 -3.39 -14.59
CA SER A 349 -4.45 -3.25 -15.80
C SER A 349 -3.73 -3.80 -17.04
N VAL A 350 -2.45 -3.45 -17.21
CA VAL A 350 -1.62 -3.95 -18.33
C VAL A 350 -1.47 -5.47 -18.25
N ARG A 351 -1.12 -5.98 -17.07
CA ARG A 351 -0.96 -7.41 -16.82
C ARG A 351 -2.23 -8.20 -17.18
N THR A 352 -3.39 -7.75 -16.71
CA THR A 352 -4.68 -8.38 -16.97
C THR A 352 -4.98 -8.39 -18.48
N HIS A 353 -4.76 -7.26 -19.15
CA HIS A 353 -4.97 -7.17 -20.60
C HIS A 353 -4.04 -8.09 -21.40
N LEU A 354 -2.75 -8.10 -21.08
CA LEU A 354 -1.79 -8.99 -21.75
C LEU A 354 -2.14 -10.47 -21.51
N GLY A 355 -2.56 -10.83 -20.30
CA GLY A 355 -3.01 -12.17 -19.97
C GLY A 355 -4.22 -12.59 -20.83
N LEU A 356 -5.23 -11.71 -20.96
CA LEU A 356 -6.41 -11.95 -21.77
C LEU A 356 -6.06 -12.12 -23.25
N LEU A 357 -5.15 -11.29 -23.79
CA LEU A 357 -4.69 -11.40 -25.18
C LEU A 357 -3.97 -12.72 -25.43
N LYS A 358 -3.15 -13.16 -24.49
CA LYS A 358 -2.43 -14.42 -24.56
C LYS A 358 -3.40 -15.62 -24.55
N VAL A 359 -4.38 -15.63 -23.64
CA VAL A 359 -5.43 -16.67 -23.55
C VAL A 359 -6.31 -16.70 -24.80
N ALA A 360 -6.65 -15.55 -25.37
CA ALA A 360 -7.45 -15.46 -26.59
C ALA A 360 -6.73 -15.95 -27.86
N GLY A 361 -5.48 -16.39 -27.74
CA GLY A 361 -4.70 -16.87 -28.90
C GLY A 361 -4.45 -15.79 -29.95
N SER A 362 -4.12 -14.59 -29.47
CA SER A 362 -3.94 -13.40 -30.29
C SER A 362 -2.91 -13.54 -31.43
N SER A 363 -2.91 -12.59 -32.35
CA SER A 363 -2.17 -12.60 -33.60
C SER A 363 -0.66 -12.89 -33.45
N ASP A 364 -0.03 -13.37 -34.53
CA ASP A 364 1.41 -13.67 -34.56
C ASP A 364 2.30 -12.47 -34.18
N TYR A 365 1.81 -11.25 -34.36
CA TYR A 365 2.50 -10.03 -33.93
C TYR A 365 2.61 -9.94 -32.39
N ILE A 366 1.52 -10.19 -31.66
CA ILE A 366 1.54 -10.17 -30.21
C ILE A 366 2.45 -11.29 -29.67
N LYS A 367 2.46 -12.43 -30.31
CA LYS A 367 3.40 -13.51 -29.98
C LYS A 367 4.85 -13.12 -30.21
N ALA A 368 5.14 -12.39 -31.27
CA ALA A 368 6.51 -11.97 -31.61
C ALA A 368 7.09 -10.95 -30.60
N ASN A 369 6.26 -10.10 -30.00
CA ASN A 369 6.69 -9.08 -29.02
C ASN A 369 6.39 -9.47 -27.57
N THR A 370 5.90 -10.67 -27.30
CA THR A 370 5.49 -11.10 -25.97
C THR A 370 6.66 -11.12 -25.00
N LYS A 371 7.84 -11.52 -25.44
CA LYS A 371 9.02 -11.65 -24.58
C LYS A 371 9.45 -10.28 -24.02
N GLU A 372 9.66 -9.28 -24.85
CA GLU A 372 10.07 -7.94 -24.43
C GLU A 372 8.99 -7.27 -23.58
N THR A 373 7.73 -7.52 -23.88
CA THR A 373 6.60 -6.99 -23.10
C THR A 373 6.51 -7.69 -21.73
N GLU A 374 6.72 -9.00 -21.67
CA GLU A 374 6.75 -9.75 -20.40
C GLU A 374 7.96 -9.35 -19.55
N GLU A 375 9.14 -9.14 -20.16
CA GLU A 375 10.32 -8.62 -19.45
C GLU A 375 10.07 -7.20 -18.90
N ALA A 376 9.45 -6.33 -19.70
CA ALA A 376 9.09 -4.98 -19.27
C ALA A 376 8.04 -4.99 -18.13
N LEU A 377 7.09 -5.93 -18.17
CA LEU A 377 6.13 -6.12 -17.10
C LEU A 377 6.81 -6.62 -15.82
N TRP A 378 7.73 -7.57 -15.93
CA TRP A 378 8.53 -8.09 -14.81
C TRP A 378 9.35 -6.98 -14.15
N GLU A 379 10.02 -6.12 -14.92
CA GLU A 379 10.75 -4.96 -14.40
C GLU A 379 9.82 -3.98 -13.66
N ALA A 380 8.62 -3.74 -14.20
CA ALA A 380 7.64 -2.88 -13.55
C ALA A 380 7.10 -3.48 -12.24
N GLU A 381 6.88 -4.79 -12.20
CA GLU A 381 6.46 -5.50 -10.99
C GLU A 381 7.56 -5.53 -9.93
N MET A 382 8.83 -5.73 -10.32
CA MET A 382 9.97 -5.63 -9.40
C MET A 382 10.08 -4.23 -8.78
N ALA A 383 9.95 -3.18 -9.61
CA ALA A 383 9.97 -1.79 -9.13
C ALA A 383 8.78 -1.52 -8.20
N LEU A 384 7.57 -1.96 -8.55
CA LEU A 384 6.39 -1.84 -7.69
C LEU A 384 6.54 -2.62 -6.37
N GLY A 385 7.18 -3.79 -6.44
CA GLY A 385 7.50 -4.61 -5.26
C GLY A 385 8.44 -3.89 -4.29
N ILE A 386 9.49 -3.22 -4.79
CA ILE A 386 10.36 -2.36 -3.98
C ILE A 386 9.57 -1.23 -3.32
N LEU A 387 8.64 -0.61 -4.06
CA LEU A 387 7.82 0.49 -3.57
C LEU A 387 6.85 0.09 -2.44
N GLN A 388 6.63 -1.20 -2.20
CA GLN A 388 5.87 -1.70 -1.04
C GLN A 388 6.70 -1.80 0.24
N HIS A 389 8.02 -1.60 0.17
CA HIS A 389 8.90 -1.62 1.34
C HIS A 389 8.41 -0.68 2.44
N HIS A 390 8.63 -1.07 3.71
CA HIS A 390 8.10 -0.34 4.87
C HIS A 390 8.72 1.05 5.11
N ASP A 391 9.74 1.47 4.33
CA ASP A 391 10.23 2.83 4.25
C ASP A 391 9.93 3.52 2.91
N ALA A 392 9.44 2.79 1.90
CA ALA A 392 9.03 3.39 0.63
C ALA A 392 7.60 3.94 0.71
N VAL A 393 6.57 3.08 0.60
CA VAL A 393 5.16 3.50 0.67
C VAL A 393 4.80 4.09 2.03
N ALA A 394 5.49 3.72 3.09
CA ALA A 394 5.39 4.35 4.40
C ALA A 394 5.78 5.84 4.36
N GLY A 395 6.71 6.22 3.51
CA GLY A 395 7.19 7.60 3.39
C GLY A 395 8.21 7.99 4.44
N THR A 396 8.93 7.02 4.98
CA THR A 396 9.86 7.16 6.12
C THR A 396 11.33 7.09 5.72
N ALA A 397 11.63 7.00 4.42
CA ALA A 397 12.98 7.11 3.89
C ALA A 397 13.46 8.56 3.78
N LYS A 398 14.80 8.75 3.69
CA LYS A 398 15.39 10.05 3.38
C LYS A 398 14.89 10.61 2.06
N GLN A 399 14.88 11.93 1.92
CA GLN A 399 14.43 12.61 0.70
C GLN A 399 15.19 12.14 -0.55
N LYS A 400 16.50 11.91 -0.45
CA LYS A 400 17.33 11.34 -1.53
C LYS A 400 16.80 9.98 -1.98
N VAL A 401 16.42 9.14 -1.05
CA VAL A 401 15.90 7.78 -1.31
C VAL A 401 14.49 7.84 -1.87
N THR A 402 13.63 8.69 -1.33
CA THR A 402 12.28 8.95 -1.86
C THR A 402 12.33 9.36 -3.33
N ASN A 403 13.24 10.27 -3.69
CA ASN A 403 13.44 10.68 -5.08
C ASN A 403 13.92 9.53 -5.97
N ASN A 404 14.77 8.64 -5.44
CA ASN A 404 15.23 7.45 -6.15
C ASN A 404 14.10 6.43 -6.37
N TYR A 405 13.23 6.21 -5.40
CA TYR A 405 12.05 5.36 -5.55
C TYR A 405 11.12 5.83 -6.67
N ILE A 406 10.82 7.14 -6.71
CA ILE A 406 10.00 7.73 -7.78
C ILE A 406 10.69 7.54 -9.13
N LEU A 407 11.99 7.82 -9.22
CA LEU A 407 12.76 7.67 -10.45
C LEU A 407 12.76 6.21 -10.95
N THR A 408 12.91 5.24 -10.05
CA THR A 408 12.90 3.81 -10.38
C THR A 408 11.52 3.39 -10.92
N GLY A 409 10.45 3.78 -10.25
CA GLY A 409 9.08 3.53 -10.72
C GLY A 409 8.79 4.18 -12.08
N CYS A 410 9.19 5.45 -12.27
CA CYS A 410 9.01 6.16 -13.54
C CYS A 410 9.78 5.50 -14.70
N LYS A 411 11.01 5.04 -14.48
CA LYS A 411 11.79 4.33 -15.49
C LYS A 411 11.13 3.01 -15.89
N ALA A 412 10.70 2.23 -14.92
CA ALA A 412 10.03 0.96 -15.16
C ALA A 412 8.71 1.15 -15.92
N LEU A 413 7.90 2.15 -15.51
CA LEU A 413 6.67 2.50 -16.22
C LEU A 413 6.91 2.98 -17.66
N ALA A 414 7.97 3.75 -17.90
CA ALA A 414 8.31 4.22 -19.25
C ALA A 414 8.66 3.05 -20.18
N ILE A 415 9.41 2.04 -19.68
CA ILE A 415 9.75 0.83 -20.41
C ILE A 415 8.49 0.01 -20.68
N LEU A 416 7.69 -0.27 -19.66
CA LEU A 416 6.43 -1.01 -19.79
C LEU A 416 5.49 -0.33 -20.79
N ASN A 417 5.32 0.98 -20.66
CA ASN A 417 4.45 1.75 -21.55
C ASN A 417 4.90 1.69 -23.02
N LYS A 418 6.21 1.77 -23.27
CA LYS A 418 6.77 1.65 -24.61
C LYS A 418 6.36 0.32 -25.27
N HIS A 419 6.60 -0.81 -24.62
CA HIS A 419 6.30 -2.13 -25.17
C HIS A 419 4.80 -2.41 -25.24
N TYR A 420 4.05 -2.04 -24.21
CA TYR A 420 2.60 -2.19 -24.21
C TYR A 420 1.93 -1.35 -25.31
N ASN A 421 2.44 -0.15 -25.59
CA ASN A 421 1.95 0.67 -26.71
C ASN A 421 2.14 -0.01 -28.07
N GLU A 422 3.21 -0.76 -28.30
CA GLU A 422 3.39 -1.50 -29.55
C GLU A 422 2.32 -2.61 -29.67
N VAL A 423 2.02 -3.33 -28.59
CA VAL A 423 0.92 -4.31 -28.56
C VAL A 423 -0.42 -3.63 -28.88
N ARG A 424 -0.68 -2.47 -28.26
CA ARG A 424 -1.92 -1.69 -28.51
C ARG A 424 -2.02 -1.19 -29.96
N LYS A 425 -0.93 -0.72 -30.53
CA LYS A 425 -0.89 -0.26 -31.92
C LYS A 425 -1.29 -1.38 -32.89
N GLU A 426 -0.79 -2.58 -32.67
CA GLU A 426 -1.10 -3.71 -33.54
C GLU A 426 -2.57 -4.11 -33.46
N GLN A 427 -3.14 -4.13 -32.24
CA GLN A 427 -4.57 -4.36 -32.06
C GLN A 427 -5.42 -3.32 -32.81
N ILE A 428 -5.00 -2.05 -32.78
CA ILE A 428 -5.72 -0.95 -33.40
C ILE A 428 -5.55 -0.95 -34.93
N LYS A 429 -4.40 -1.41 -35.50
CA LYS A 429 -4.17 -1.48 -36.95
C LYS A 429 -5.20 -2.32 -37.67
N ASN A 430 -5.69 -3.39 -37.08
CA ASN A 430 -6.76 -4.20 -37.66
C ASN A 430 -8.09 -3.44 -37.70
N ASP A 431 -8.19 -2.38 -36.88
CA ASP A 431 -9.39 -1.60 -36.63
C ASP A 431 -9.34 -0.23 -37.32
N ILE A 432 -8.14 0.31 -37.58
CA ILE A 432 -7.92 1.67 -38.09
C ILE A 432 -6.72 1.72 -39.02
N SER A 433 -6.91 2.28 -40.21
CA SER A 433 -5.90 2.33 -41.30
C SER A 433 -4.83 3.43 -41.16
N GLU A 434 -4.63 4.04 -39.99
CA GLU A 434 -3.79 5.24 -39.86
C GLU A 434 -2.66 5.13 -38.80
N THR A 435 -1.69 6.05 -38.91
CA THR A 435 -0.52 6.11 -38.01
C THR A 435 -0.92 6.53 -36.60
N VAL A 436 -0.58 5.71 -35.62
CA VAL A 436 -0.91 5.86 -34.21
C VAL A 436 0.25 6.56 -33.47
N ALA A 437 -0.02 7.72 -32.84
CA ALA A 437 0.92 8.35 -31.94
C ALA A 437 0.83 7.74 -30.55
N THR A 438 1.97 7.64 -29.87
CA THR A 438 2.06 7.04 -28.53
C THR A 438 2.02 8.08 -27.45
N ILE A 439 1.37 7.77 -26.33
CA ILE A 439 1.37 8.57 -25.14
C ILE A 439 2.60 8.23 -24.30
N ASN A 440 3.30 9.24 -23.84
CA ASN A 440 4.41 9.09 -22.91
C ASN A 440 3.92 9.29 -21.48
N LEU A 441 3.66 8.19 -20.75
CA LEU A 441 3.26 8.22 -19.35
C LEU A 441 4.33 8.84 -18.42
N GLY A 442 5.59 8.87 -18.84
CA GLY A 442 6.66 9.53 -18.09
C GLY A 442 6.43 11.03 -17.85
N THR A 443 5.59 11.67 -18.68
CA THR A 443 5.19 13.07 -18.48
C THR A 443 4.02 13.24 -17.51
N ILE A 444 3.27 12.18 -17.21
CA ILE A 444 2.14 12.21 -16.27
C ILE A 444 2.63 12.46 -14.84
N TRP A 445 3.83 11.99 -14.50
CA TRP A 445 4.35 11.97 -13.14
C TRP A 445 5.16 13.21 -12.73
N ASN A 446 5.43 14.13 -13.67
CA ASN A 446 6.16 15.38 -13.38
C ASN A 446 5.31 16.48 -12.73
N GLY A 447 4.14 16.14 -12.16
CA GLY A 447 3.30 17.11 -11.43
C GLY A 447 2.53 18.10 -12.33
N THR A 448 2.82 18.14 -13.62
CA THR A 448 1.97 18.80 -14.61
C THR A 448 0.94 17.77 -15.05
N ALA A 449 -0.33 18.07 -14.86
CA ALA A 449 -1.43 17.27 -15.43
C ALA A 449 -1.11 17.04 -16.90
N ALA A 450 -0.79 15.80 -17.26
CA ALA A 450 -0.33 15.52 -18.59
C ALA A 450 -1.51 15.78 -19.53
N ASP A 451 -1.39 16.79 -20.31
CA ASP A 451 -1.96 16.81 -21.64
C ASP A 451 -1.34 15.63 -22.38
N TRP A 452 -2.07 14.56 -22.51
CA TRP A 452 -1.63 13.34 -23.19
C TRP A 452 -1.35 13.56 -24.68
N GLY A 453 -0.96 14.78 -25.06
CA GLY A 453 -0.80 15.23 -26.41
C GLY A 453 -2.15 15.46 -27.14
N ILE A 454 -3.27 15.29 -26.43
CA ILE A 454 -4.61 15.49 -26.95
C ILE A 454 -4.76 16.95 -27.41
N SER A 455 -4.41 17.90 -26.56
CA SER A 455 -4.54 19.32 -26.86
C SER A 455 -3.66 19.76 -28.02
N ALA A 456 -2.43 19.30 -28.08
CA ALA A 456 -1.52 19.61 -29.17
C ALA A 456 -2.08 19.16 -30.54
N VAL A 457 -2.77 18.03 -30.58
CA VAL A 457 -3.43 17.53 -31.79
C VAL A 457 -4.72 18.30 -32.08
N LEU A 458 -5.57 18.51 -31.09
CA LEU A 458 -6.82 19.27 -31.25
C LEU A 458 -6.54 20.71 -31.72
N ALA A 459 -5.46 21.35 -31.23
CA ALA A 459 -5.03 22.67 -31.65
C ALA A 459 -4.70 22.75 -33.15
N THR A 460 -4.36 21.63 -33.79
CA THR A 460 -4.19 21.59 -35.26
C THR A 460 -5.48 21.35 -36.03
N ASN A 461 -6.64 21.46 -35.37
CA ASN A 461 -7.96 21.11 -35.93
C ASN A 461 -8.10 19.67 -36.42
N LYS A 462 -7.26 18.75 -35.87
CA LYS A 462 -7.39 17.33 -36.15
C LYS A 462 -8.14 16.65 -35.03
N SER A 463 -8.87 15.61 -35.33
CA SER A 463 -9.57 14.78 -34.36
C SER A 463 -8.58 13.88 -33.61
N VAL A 464 -8.92 13.57 -32.37
CA VAL A 464 -8.17 12.61 -31.54
C VAL A 464 -9.05 11.39 -31.28
N LEU A 465 -8.55 10.21 -31.61
CA LEU A 465 -9.16 8.95 -31.22
C LEU A 465 -8.62 8.55 -29.84
N VAL A 466 -9.53 8.39 -28.90
CA VAL A 466 -9.20 7.91 -27.54
C VAL A 466 -9.67 6.47 -27.43
N ASN A 467 -8.73 5.60 -27.11
CA ASN A 467 -8.98 4.20 -26.85
C ASN A 467 -8.96 3.97 -25.33
N LEU A 468 -10.03 3.41 -24.81
CA LEU A 468 -10.27 3.22 -23.38
C LEU A 468 -10.41 1.72 -23.11
N TYR A 469 -9.61 1.20 -22.18
CA TYR A 469 -9.70 -0.15 -21.71
C TYR A 469 -10.30 -0.20 -20.30
N ASN A 470 -11.35 -0.99 -20.12
CA ASN A 470 -11.95 -1.29 -18.83
C ASN A 470 -11.42 -2.65 -18.34
N PRO A 471 -10.54 -2.72 -17.33
CA PRO A 471 -10.11 -3.99 -16.76
C PRO A 471 -11.13 -4.58 -15.77
N GLY A 472 -12.17 -3.80 -15.43
CA GLY A 472 -13.16 -4.13 -14.41
C GLY A 472 -14.49 -4.64 -14.99
N PRO A 473 -15.53 -4.69 -14.14
CA PRO A 473 -16.83 -5.22 -14.50
C PRO A 473 -17.55 -4.35 -15.55
N LYS A 474 -18.60 -4.91 -16.14
CA LYS A 474 -19.51 -4.18 -17.02
C LYS A 474 -20.15 -3.03 -16.27
N GLY A 475 -20.19 -1.87 -16.92
CA GLY A 475 -20.82 -0.68 -16.34
C GLY A 475 -20.71 0.55 -17.22
N THR A 476 -21.33 1.63 -16.76
CA THR A 476 -21.12 2.96 -17.37
C THR A 476 -20.19 3.75 -16.46
N TYR A 477 -19.15 4.35 -16.98
CA TYR A 477 -18.11 5.04 -16.22
C TYR A 477 -17.97 6.49 -16.66
N THR A 478 -17.74 7.39 -15.71
CA THR A 478 -17.36 8.76 -16.02
C THR A 478 -15.90 8.83 -16.41
N ILE A 479 -15.65 9.19 -17.64
CA ILE A 479 -14.32 9.39 -18.19
C ILE A 479 -13.94 10.85 -18.01
N ARG A 480 -12.71 11.08 -17.55
CA ARG A 480 -12.12 12.40 -17.40
C ARG A 480 -10.85 12.50 -18.22
N LEU A 481 -10.80 13.42 -19.16
CA LEU A 481 -9.63 13.70 -19.99
C LEU A 481 -9.17 15.13 -19.77
N LYS A 482 -7.86 15.33 -19.67
CA LYS A 482 -7.25 16.65 -19.65
C LYS A 482 -7.16 17.20 -21.08
N VAL A 483 -7.61 18.44 -21.26
CA VAL A 483 -7.52 19.16 -22.53
C VAL A 483 -7.24 20.64 -22.26
N GLU A 484 -6.70 21.35 -23.25
CA GLU A 484 -6.76 22.82 -23.25
C GLU A 484 -8.18 23.30 -23.54
N GLU A 485 -8.51 24.54 -23.15
CA GLU A 485 -9.82 25.10 -23.38
C GLU A 485 -10.14 25.13 -24.89
N GLN A 486 -11.01 24.25 -25.34
CA GLN A 486 -11.45 24.15 -26.74
C GLN A 486 -12.84 23.53 -26.83
N GLU A 487 -13.70 24.14 -27.66
CA GLU A 487 -15.01 23.56 -28.01
C GLU A 487 -14.82 22.28 -28.83
N LEU A 488 -15.54 21.24 -28.47
CA LEU A 488 -15.41 19.93 -29.12
C LEU A 488 -16.71 19.12 -29.14
N ASN A 489 -16.74 18.09 -29.97
CA ASN A 489 -17.72 17.02 -29.94
C ASN A 489 -17.05 15.69 -29.59
N ILE A 490 -17.74 14.85 -28.85
CA ILE A 490 -17.33 13.47 -28.57
C ILE A 490 -18.23 12.55 -29.39
N ILE A 491 -17.60 11.71 -30.19
CA ILE A 491 -18.31 10.74 -31.04
C ILE A 491 -17.94 9.34 -30.59
N SER A 492 -18.92 8.51 -30.26
CA SER A 492 -18.73 7.12 -29.89
C SER A 492 -18.34 6.24 -31.09
N SER A 493 -17.91 5.03 -30.85
CA SER A 493 -17.66 4.03 -31.90
C SER A 493 -18.90 3.70 -32.75
N ALA A 494 -20.10 3.91 -32.21
CA ALA A 494 -21.36 3.78 -32.93
C ALA A 494 -21.69 4.98 -33.82
N GLY A 495 -20.82 6.01 -33.87
CA GLY A 495 -21.05 7.24 -34.62
C GLY A 495 -22.07 8.23 -33.97
N THR A 496 -22.45 7.97 -32.72
CA THR A 496 -23.37 8.83 -31.97
C THR A 496 -22.62 9.88 -31.16
N THR A 497 -23.18 11.08 -31.02
CA THR A 497 -22.63 12.12 -30.16
C THR A 497 -22.82 11.73 -28.69
N VAL A 498 -21.77 11.80 -27.91
CA VAL A 498 -21.78 11.57 -26.46
C VAL A 498 -21.89 12.90 -25.74
N ALA A 499 -22.81 12.99 -24.78
CA ALA A 499 -22.96 14.16 -23.92
C ALA A 499 -21.74 14.27 -22.97
N GLY A 500 -21.31 15.50 -22.68
CA GLY A 500 -20.20 15.74 -21.78
C GLY A 500 -20.08 17.19 -21.33
N ASP A 501 -19.23 17.43 -20.37
CA ASP A 501 -18.97 18.71 -19.73
C ASP A 501 -17.50 19.10 -19.93
N LEU A 502 -17.23 20.37 -20.20
CA LEU A 502 -15.89 20.95 -20.21
C LEU A 502 -15.77 21.94 -19.06
N ILE A 503 -14.95 21.62 -18.06
CA ILE A 503 -14.69 22.49 -16.92
C ILE A 503 -13.23 22.91 -16.86
N CYS A 504 -12.96 24.21 -16.83
CA CYS A 504 -11.62 24.76 -16.73
C CYS A 504 -11.34 25.30 -15.32
N SER A 505 -10.08 25.28 -14.88
CA SER A 505 -9.68 25.96 -13.66
C SER A 505 -9.87 27.47 -13.81
N ASN A 506 -10.31 28.12 -12.74
CA ASN A 506 -10.43 29.60 -12.72
C ASN A 506 -9.08 30.32 -12.54
N THR A 507 -7.97 29.58 -12.46
CA THR A 507 -6.64 30.17 -12.44
C THR A 507 -6.31 30.78 -13.79
N GLN A 508 -5.41 31.76 -13.85
CA GLN A 508 -5.02 32.45 -15.08
C GLN A 508 -4.45 31.51 -16.17
N ASP A 509 -4.31 30.22 -15.85
CA ASP A 509 -3.87 29.21 -16.79
C ASP A 509 -5.08 28.56 -17.47
N THR A 510 -5.46 29.12 -18.62
CA THR A 510 -6.56 28.64 -19.49
C THR A 510 -6.32 27.24 -20.07
N LYS A 511 -5.17 26.64 -19.80
CA LYS A 511 -4.74 25.36 -20.36
C LYS A 511 -5.19 24.15 -19.57
N ASP A 512 -5.67 24.29 -18.33
CA ASP A 512 -6.07 23.16 -17.48
C ASP A 512 -7.59 23.00 -17.43
N CYS A 513 -8.13 22.28 -18.42
CA CYS A 513 -9.54 21.92 -18.47
C CYS A 513 -9.72 20.39 -18.38
N ASP A 514 -10.84 19.97 -17.80
CA ASP A 514 -11.30 18.59 -17.79
C ASP A 514 -12.51 18.44 -18.72
N VAL A 515 -12.45 17.50 -19.66
CA VAL A 515 -13.62 16.98 -20.37
C VAL A 515 -14.12 15.76 -19.62
N LEU A 516 -15.39 15.82 -19.20
CA LEU A 516 -16.06 14.71 -18.51
C LEU A 516 -17.19 14.20 -19.40
N PHE A 517 -17.27 12.88 -19.55
CA PHE A 517 -18.36 12.24 -20.29
C PHE A 517 -18.57 10.82 -19.77
N ASN A 518 -19.74 10.27 -20.04
CA ASN A 518 -20.09 8.93 -19.59
C ASN A 518 -20.01 7.93 -20.73
N LEU A 519 -19.39 6.80 -20.50
CA LEU A 519 -19.22 5.74 -21.48
C LEU A 519 -19.58 4.39 -20.88
N ALA A 520 -20.39 3.62 -21.57
CA ALA A 520 -20.70 2.24 -21.21
C ALA A 520 -19.59 1.30 -21.69
N PHE A 521 -19.23 0.37 -20.84
CA PHE A 521 -18.27 -0.69 -21.14
C PHE A 521 -18.88 -2.05 -20.85
N GLU A 522 -18.54 -3.01 -21.67
CA GLU A 522 -18.64 -4.40 -21.31
C GLU A 522 -17.47 -4.78 -20.36
N GLU A 523 -17.57 -5.92 -19.73
CA GLU A 523 -16.53 -6.44 -18.84
C GLU A 523 -15.20 -6.64 -19.60
N THR A 524 -14.08 -6.26 -19.00
CA THR A 524 -12.73 -6.41 -19.57
C THR A 524 -12.63 -5.98 -21.04
N SER A 525 -13.32 -4.90 -21.40
CA SER A 525 -13.49 -4.49 -22.79
C SER A 525 -12.77 -3.20 -23.13
N THR A 526 -12.55 -3.02 -24.43
CA THR A 526 -12.06 -1.76 -25.01
C THR A 526 -13.19 -1.00 -25.68
N SER A 527 -13.24 0.31 -25.43
CA SER A 527 -14.13 1.23 -26.11
C SER A 527 -13.35 2.37 -26.76
N TYR A 528 -13.94 2.98 -27.79
CA TYR A 528 -13.33 4.09 -28.51
C TYR A 528 -14.24 5.28 -28.53
N VAL A 529 -13.65 6.46 -28.36
CA VAL A 529 -14.32 7.75 -28.63
C VAL A 529 -13.43 8.62 -29.47
N LYS A 530 -14.03 9.44 -30.30
CA LYS A 530 -13.36 10.45 -31.12
C LYS A 530 -13.65 11.83 -30.60
N LEU A 531 -12.62 12.56 -30.21
CA LEU A 531 -12.69 13.98 -29.86
C LEU A 531 -12.52 14.76 -31.15
N VAL A 532 -13.52 15.56 -31.50
CA VAL A 532 -13.56 16.33 -32.73
C VAL A 532 -13.60 17.81 -32.41
N PRO A 533 -12.55 18.59 -32.70
CA PRO A 533 -12.58 20.03 -32.50
C PRO A 533 -13.61 20.67 -33.39
N VAL A 534 -14.31 21.68 -32.86
CA VAL A 534 -15.33 22.43 -33.62
C VAL A 534 -14.68 23.62 -34.28
N LYS A 535 -14.83 23.72 -35.62
CA LYS A 535 -14.35 24.86 -36.38
C LYS A 535 -15.19 26.08 -36.05
N SER A 536 -14.62 27.28 -36.16
CA SER A 536 -15.33 28.55 -35.98
C SER A 536 -16.65 28.59 -36.78
N GLY A 537 -17.76 28.81 -36.10
CA GLY A 537 -19.12 28.83 -36.68
C GLY A 537 -19.81 27.46 -36.73
N GLY A 538 -19.16 26.39 -36.26
CA GLY A 538 -19.77 25.05 -36.08
C GLY A 538 -20.61 24.96 -34.80
N SER A 539 -21.49 23.94 -34.71
CA SER A 539 -22.25 23.63 -33.48
C SER A 539 -21.45 22.70 -32.59
N ALA A 540 -20.92 23.23 -31.51
CA ALA A 540 -20.29 22.42 -30.44
C ALA A 540 -21.36 21.84 -29.52
N LYS A 541 -21.22 20.57 -29.13
CA LYS A 541 -22.04 19.93 -28.09
C LYS A 541 -21.40 20.02 -26.71
N ILE A 542 -20.08 20.20 -26.68
CA ILE A 542 -19.32 20.35 -25.45
C ILE A 542 -18.62 21.70 -25.47
N THR A 543 -19.09 22.59 -24.63
CA THR A 543 -18.61 23.95 -24.44
C THR A 543 -18.18 24.17 -23.01
N LYS A 544 -17.31 25.14 -22.77
CA LYS A 544 -16.87 25.49 -21.40
C LYS A 544 -18.09 25.85 -20.54
N LEU A 545 -18.21 25.11 -19.43
CA LEU A 545 -19.22 25.41 -18.43
C LEU A 545 -18.95 26.77 -17.77
N LYS A 546 -20.01 27.57 -17.66
CA LYS A 546 -19.95 28.85 -16.96
C LYS A 546 -19.96 28.61 -15.45
N SER A 547 -18.91 29.03 -14.78
CA SER A 547 -18.88 29.07 -13.33
C SER A 547 -19.61 30.30 -12.80
N ILE A 548 -20.58 30.09 -11.88
CA ILE A 548 -21.43 31.13 -11.31
C ILE A 548 -21.22 31.19 -9.81
N THR A 549 -20.91 32.37 -9.28
CA THR A 549 -20.75 32.56 -7.82
C THR A 549 -22.11 32.52 -7.14
N ILE A 550 -22.24 31.75 -6.05
CA ILE A 550 -23.44 31.72 -5.24
C ILE A 550 -23.44 32.93 -4.30
N THR A 551 -24.36 33.86 -4.61
CA THR A 551 -24.54 35.07 -3.79
C THR A 551 -25.81 35.00 -2.95
N GLU A 552 -26.74 34.15 -3.29
CA GLU A 552 -28.00 33.91 -2.60
C GLU A 552 -27.75 33.28 -1.20
N SER A 553 -28.73 33.46 -0.30
CA SER A 553 -28.68 32.84 1.04
C SER A 553 -28.79 31.30 0.96
N THR A 554 -29.55 30.80 0.01
CA THR A 554 -29.71 29.37 -0.30
C THR A 554 -29.74 29.14 -1.79
N ARG A 555 -29.25 27.97 -2.24
CA ARG A 555 -29.32 27.52 -3.64
C ARG A 555 -29.70 26.05 -3.68
N ASP A 556 -30.70 25.69 -4.46
CA ASP A 556 -31.14 24.34 -4.70
C ASP A 556 -30.69 23.87 -6.10
N PHE A 557 -30.27 22.60 -6.20
CA PHE A 557 -29.84 21.94 -7.42
C PHE A 557 -30.60 20.62 -7.59
N ASN A 558 -31.20 20.42 -8.76
CA ASN A 558 -31.76 19.14 -9.14
C ASN A 558 -30.71 18.28 -9.81
N LEU A 559 -30.26 17.26 -9.16
CA LEU A 559 -29.21 16.37 -9.67
C LEU A 559 -29.79 15.26 -10.57
N SER A 560 -30.97 14.74 -10.20
CA SER A 560 -31.71 13.73 -10.97
C SER A 560 -33.18 13.71 -10.51
N SER A 561 -33.98 12.79 -11.02
CA SER A 561 -35.36 12.60 -10.57
C SER A 561 -35.47 12.13 -9.09
N THR A 562 -34.39 11.60 -8.53
CA THR A 562 -34.33 11.02 -7.17
C THR A 562 -33.27 11.65 -6.27
N ALA A 563 -32.54 12.64 -6.78
CA ALA A 563 -31.45 13.28 -6.03
C ALA A 563 -31.48 14.81 -6.17
N SER A 564 -31.28 15.51 -5.06
CA SER A 564 -31.16 16.96 -5.00
C SER A 564 -30.12 17.40 -3.99
N LEU A 565 -29.55 18.60 -4.22
CA LEU A 565 -28.59 19.23 -3.33
C LEU A 565 -29.06 20.63 -2.99
N LYS A 566 -29.01 21.00 -1.71
CA LYS A 566 -29.24 22.37 -1.25
C LYS A 566 -27.99 22.90 -0.58
N TYR A 567 -27.59 24.10 -0.94
CA TYR A 567 -26.51 24.83 -0.26
C TYR A 567 -27.07 26.00 0.54
N THR A 568 -26.64 26.13 1.81
CA THR A 568 -26.94 27.25 2.71
C THR A 568 -25.67 28.04 3.02
N ARG A 569 -25.60 29.27 2.47
CA ARG A 569 -24.38 30.10 2.44
C ARG A 569 -23.90 30.51 3.83
N SER A 570 -24.79 30.95 4.71
CA SER A 570 -24.43 31.42 6.08
C SER A 570 -23.78 30.33 6.94
N LEU A 571 -24.07 29.07 6.66
CA LEU A 571 -23.57 27.90 7.38
C LEU A 571 -22.50 27.15 6.59
N GLN A 572 -22.24 27.52 5.32
CA GLN A 572 -21.43 26.76 4.37
C GLN A 572 -21.83 25.25 4.34
N LYS A 573 -23.13 25.00 4.50
CA LYS A 573 -23.72 23.65 4.68
C LYS A 573 -24.38 23.18 3.41
N PHE A 574 -24.19 21.90 3.14
CA PHE A 574 -24.84 21.16 2.06
C PHE A 574 -25.83 20.16 2.64
N ASP A 575 -27.01 20.08 2.07
CA ASP A 575 -28.03 19.07 2.36
C ASP A 575 -28.25 18.27 1.06
N LEU A 576 -27.70 17.06 1.01
CA LEU A 576 -27.82 16.13 -0.12
C LEU A 576 -28.93 15.14 0.17
N THR A 577 -29.90 15.03 -0.74
CA THR A 577 -30.97 14.03 -0.73
C THR A 577 -30.73 13.03 -1.85
N THR A 578 -30.79 11.76 -1.54
CA THR A 578 -30.64 10.65 -2.51
C THR A 578 -31.66 9.56 -2.23
N SER A 579 -31.77 8.57 -3.13
CA SER A 579 -32.62 7.39 -2.91
C SER A 579 -32.19 6.54 -1.70
N ASN A 580 -30.90 6.65 -1.27
CA ASN A 580 -30.32 5.88 -0.17
C ASN A 580 -30.27 6.64 1.17
N GLY A 581 -30.78 7.87 1.20
CA GLY A 581 -30.84 8.69 2.42
C GLY A 581 -30.44 10.15 2.20
N ASN A 582 -30.50 10.90 3.28
CA ASN A 582 -30.18 12.32 3.32
C ASN A 582 -28.89 12.55 4.08
N LEU A 583 -28.02 13.44 3.60
CA LEU A 583 -26.79 13.82 4.28
C LEU A 583 -26.68 15.34 4.39
N SER A 584 -26.67 15.84 5.60
CA SER A 584 -26.27 17.22 5.90
C SER A 584 -24.81 17.25 6.25
N PHE A 585 -24.00 18.05 5.55
CA PHE A 585 -22.56 18.09 5.78
C PHE A 585 -21.94 19.48 5.53
N THR A 586 -20.77 19.66 6.14
CA THR A 586 -19.85 20.78 5.84
C THR A 586 -18.48 20.22 5.53
N VAL A 587 -17.70 20.95 4.71
CA VAL A 587 -16.32 20.61 4.36
C VAL A 587 -15.41 21.63 5.03
N GLY A 588 -14.39 21.17 5.76
CA GLY A 588 -13.42 22.01 6.44
C GLY A 588 -11.99 21.54 6.18
N TYR A 589 -11.06 22.49 6.11
CA TYR A 589 -9.62 22.23 6.01
C TYR A 589 -8.95 22.82 7.23
N ASN A 590 -8.41 21.93 8.06
CA ASN A 590 -7.80 22.28 9.34
C ASN A 590 -6.38 21.72 9.41
N TYR A 591 -5.65 22.02 10.50
CA TYR A 591 -4.32 21.47 10.72
C TYR A 591 -4.00 21.32 12.20
N TYR A 592 -3.18 20.33 12.52
CA TYR A 592 -2.47 20.23 13.78
C TYR A 592 -1.10 20.87 13.63
N GLU A 593 -0.66 21.63 14.63
CA GLU A 593 0.73 22.04 14.76
C GLU A 593 1.53 20.84 15.24
N SER A 594 2.64 20.53 14.57
CA SER A 594 3.52 19.45 14.97
C SER A 594 4.24 19.77 16.29
N TYR A 595 4.29 18.81 17.21
CA TYR A 595 5.09 18.94 18.42
C TYR A 595 6.58 18.99 18.07
N GLN A 596 7.30 19.98 18.61
CA GLN A 596 8.71 20.25 18.29
C GLN A 596 9.57 20.66 19.48
N SER A 597 8.99 20.59 20.70
CA SER A 597 9.70 20.92 21.95
C SER A 597 10.50 19.70 22.46
N ASP A 598 11.01 19.77 23.69
CA ASP A 598 11.74 18.67 24.33
C ASP A 598 10.90 17.39 24.46
N GLY A 599 11.55 16.23 24.29
CA GLY A 599 10.91 14.92 24.25
C GLY A 599 10.59 14.46 22.83
N GLN A 600 9.59 13.58 22.69
CA GLN A 600 9.19 13.03 21.40
C GLN A 600 8.63 14.10 20.47
N LYS A 601 9.20 14.25 19.29
CA LYS A 601 8.79 15.21 18.27
C LYS A 601 7.93 14.54 17.21
N SER A 602 7.15 15.32 16.48
CA SER A 602 6.47 14.88 15.26
C SER A 602 7.47 14.89 14.09
N GLY A 603 7.47 13.84 13.28
CA GLY A 603 8.36 13.68 12.13
C GLY A 603 7.78 12.74 11.09
N ALA A 604 8.62 12.02 10.35
CA ALA A 604 8.19 11.15 9.28
C ALA A 604 7.31 9.98 9.78
N TYR A 605 7.65 9.40 10.91
CA TYR A 605 6.94 8.27 11.54
C TYR A 605 5.85 8.73 12.48
N ILE A 606 6.20 9.65 13.38
CA ILE A 606 5.37 10.05 14.51
C ILE A 606 4.42 11.19 14.12
N PHE A 607 3.17 11.04 14.52
CA PHE A 607 2.22 12.14 14.62
C PHE A 607 2.03 12.50 16.10
N ARG A 608 2.47 13.69 16.48
CA ARG A 608 2.24 14.24 17.82
C ARG A 608 1.82 15.69 17.70
N PRO A 609 0.55 16.04 17.99
CA PRO A 609 0.10 17.42 18.02
C PRO A 609 0.83 18.24 19.08
N ALA A 610 1.08 19.52 18.82
CA ALA A 610 1.72 20.44 19.77
C ALA A 610 0.89 20.63 21.05
N ASN A 611 -0.41 20.35 20.96
CA ASN A 611 -1.32 20.36 22.12
C ASN A 611 -2.13 19.05 22.10
N ASP A 612 -1.80 18.16 23.00
CA ASP A 612 -2.39 16.84 23.18
C ASP A 612 -3.83 16.86 23.73
N THR A 613 -4.24 17.96 24.36
CA THR A 613 -5.60 18.10 24.92
C THR A 613 -6.61 18.66 23.92
N ILE A 614 -6.16 19.23 22.80
CA ILE A 614 -7.03 19.84 21.80
C ILE A 614 -7.39 18.85 20.70
N LEU A 615 -8.59 18.26 20.79
CA LEU A 615 -9.17 17.42 19.73
C LEU A 615 -9.72 18.23 18.53
N THR A 616 -9.56 19.56 18.53
CA THR A 616 -10.03 20.43 17.47
C THR A 616 -8.82 21.09 16.80
N PRO A 617 -8.45 20.69 15.60
CA PRO A 617 -7.34 21.29 14.88
C PRO A 617 -7.65 22.75 14.51
N LYS A 618 -6.61 23.55 14.33
CA LYS A 618 -6.70 24.94 13.89
C LYS A 618 -7.17 24.99 12.43
N LYS A 619 -7.86 26.07 12.07
CA LYS A 619 -8.30 26.26 10.68
C LYS A 619 -7.09 26.51 9.76
N TYR A 620 -7.02 25.73 8.66
CA TYR A 620 -5.96 25.86 7.66
C TYR A 620 -6.33 26.79 6.51
N SER A 621 -7.53 26.60 5.95
CA SER A 621 -8.04 27.37 4.82
C SER A 621 -9.47 27.81 5.08
N ASP A 622 -9.72 29.10 4.86
CA ASP A 622 -11.08 29.67 4.83
C ASP A 622 -11.66 29.50 3.43
N ILE A 623 -12.84 28.91 3.32
CA ILE A 623 -13.62 28.94 2.08
C ILE A 623 -14.15 30.38 1.91
N LYS A 624 -13.64 31.07 0.91
CA LYS A 624 -13.96 32.48 0.61
C LYS A 624 -15.16 32.59 -0.30
N THR A 625 -15.20 31.73 -1.33
CA THR A 625 -16.20 31.80 -2.39
C THR A 625 -16.68 30.39 -2.72
N VAL A 626 -17.95 30.28 -3.03
CA VAL A 626 -18.54 29.05 -3.55
C VAL A 626 -19.15 29.35 -4.92
N HIS A 627 -18.73 28.56 -5.92
CA HIS A 627 -19.23 28.63 -7.27
C HIS A 627 -19.95 27.35 -7.65
N TYR A 628 -20.77 27.39 -8.69
CA TYR A 628 -21.33 26.22 -9.32
C TYR A 628 -21.26 26.29 -10.84
N ALA A 629 -21.29 25.12 -11.45
CA ALA A 629 -21.47 24.95 -12.87
C ALA A 629 -22.44 23.78 -13.11
N GLU A 630 -23.46 24.00 -13.93
CA GLU A 630 -24.43 22.97 -14.30
C GLU A 630 -24.13 22.46 -15.70
N GLY A 631 -23.67 21.23 -15.80
CA GLY A 631 -23.38 20.51 -17.03
C GLY A 631 -24.46 19.51 -17.41
N GLU A 632 -24.26 18.81 -18.51
CA GLU A 632 -25.17 17.74 -18.96
C GLU A 632 -24.99 16.44 -18.14
N VAL A 633 -23.77 16.16 -17.72
CA VAL A 633 -23.45 14.91 -17.00
C VAL A 633 -23.18 15.12 -15.52
N ASN A 634 -22.78 16.34 -15.11
CA ASN A 634 -22.53 16.66 -13.71
C ASN A 634 -23.08 18.03 -13.32
N THR A 635 -23.46 18.18 -12.05
CA THR A 635 -23.46 19.47 -11.35
C THR A 635 -22.17 19.57 -10.56
N ILE A 636 -21.42 20.66 -10.72
CA ILE A 636 -20.10 20.84 -10.12
C ILE A 636 -20.18 22.02 -9.17
N ILE A 637 -19.77 21.80 -7.92
CA ILE A 637 -19.62 22.85 -6.91
C ILE A 637 -18.14 23.08 -6.68
N VAL A 638 -17.73 24.34 -6.64
CA VAL A 638 -16.35 24.74 -6.40
C VAL A 638 -16.25 25.51 -5.09
N LEU A 639 -15.43 25.01 -4.18
CA LEU A 639 -15.09 25.69 -2.95
C LEU A 639 -13.69 26.33 -3.14
N GLU A 640 -13.65 27.64 -3.23
CA GLU A 640 -12.43 28.41 -3.37
C GLU A 640 -12.02 28.99 -2.01
N GLY A 641 -10.90 28.53 -1.48
CA GLY A 641 -10.29 28.99 -0.24
C GLY A 641 -8.99 29.74 -0.49
N ASP A 642 -8.39 30.25 0.58
CA ASP A 642 -7.12 30.95 0.52
C ASP A 642 -5.91 30.02 0.31
N LYS A 643 -6.02 28.73 0.64
CA LYS A 643 -4.98 27.71 0.49
C LYS A 643 -5.49 26.40 -0.13
N THR A 644 -6.78 26.32 -0.42
CA THR A 644 -7.40 25.12 -0.97
C THR A 644 -8.36 25.49 -2.10
N TYR A 645 -8.41 24.62 -3.09
CA TYR A 645 -9.36 24.69 -4.18
C TYR A 645 -10.01 23.31 -4.36
N THR A 646 -11.32 23.22 -4.13
CA THR A 646 -12.04 21.95 -4.16
C THR A 646 -13.15 21.94 -5.17
N ARG A 647 -13.19 20.92 -6.00
CA ARG A 647 -14.31 20.63 -6.90
C ARG A 647 -15.08 19.42 -6.35
N MET A 648 -16.38 19.57 -6.19
CA MET A 648 -17.30 18.48 -5.88
C MET A 648 -18.15 18.18 -7.11
N TYR A 649 -18.13 16.94 -7.55
CA TYR A 649 -18.83 16.47 -8.75
C TYR A 649 -20.03 15.62 -8.34
N PHE A 650 -21.21 16.08 -8.70
CA PHE A 650 -22.49 15.39 -8.50
C PHE A 650 -22.98 14.88 -9.83
N SER A 651 -22.96 13.56 -10.04
CA SER A 651 -23.38 12.94 -11.30
C SER A 651 -24.89 13.07 -11.52
N LYS A 652 -25.29 13.36 -12.76
CA LYS A 652 -26.70 13.42 -13.17
C LYS A 652 -27.24 12.10 -13.72
N LEU A 653 -26.46 11.04 -13.74
CA LEU A 653 -26.84 9.73 -14.28
C LEU A 653 -27.55 8.84 -13.27
N ALA A 654 -28.74 8.36 -13.67
CA ALA A 654 -29.66 7.60 -12.84
C ALA A 654 -29.22 6.16 -12.48
N LYS A 655 -28.10 5.65 -12.96
CA LYS A 655 -27.65 4.25 -12.74
C LYS A 655 -26.29 4.14 -12.10
N TYR A 656 -25.77 5.22 -11.57
CA TYR A 656 -24.42 5.28 -11.00
C TYR A 656 -24.40 5.04 -9.49
N VAL A 657 -23.31 4.45 -9.01
CA VAL A 657 -22.91 4.49 -7.60
C VAL A 657 -22.93 5.93 -7.08
N ASP A 658 -22.61 6.88 -7.96
CA ASP A 658 -22.54 8.31 -7.68
C ASP A 658 -23.90 8.99 -7.41
N GLN A 659 -25.03 8.34 -7.66
CA GLN A 659 -26.34 8.84 -7.22
C GLN A 659 -26.49 8.88 -5.70
N ASN A 660 -25.66 8.10 -5.00
CA ASN A 660 -25.67 7.98 -3.56
C ASN A 660 -24.53 8.77 -2.91
N GLY A 661 -23.88 9.66 -3.67
CA GLY A 661 -22.75 10.41 -3.16
C GLY A 661 -22.18 11.43 -4.16
N PHE A 662 -20.92 11.80 -3.96
CA PHE A 662 -20.22 12.74 -4.82
C PHE A 662 -18.70 12.52 -4.78
N GLU A 663 -18.03 12.86 -5.85
CA GLU A 663 -16.57 12.94 -5.89
C GLU A 663 -16.11 14.32 -5.43
N MET A 664 -15.02 14.38 -4.69
CA MET A 664 -14.37 15.59 -4.23
C MET A 664 -12.89 15.58 -4.62
N GLU A 665 -12.47 16.50 -5.46
CA GLU A 665 -11.08 16.72 -5.84
C GLU A 665 -10.57 17.99 -5.17
N THR A 666 -9.56 17.88 -4.32
CA THR A 666 -8.98 19.01 -3.58
C THR A 666 -7.53 19.23 -4.00
N LEU A 667 -7.22 20.46 -4.40
CA LEU A 667 -5.87 20.97 -4.54
C LEU A 667 -5.51 21.76 -3.28
N ILE A 668 -4.38 21.38 -2.67
CA ILE A 668 -3.82 22.02 -1.48
C ILE A 668 -2.53 22.72 -1.90
N SER A 669 -2.43 24.01 -1.60
CA SER A 669 -1.20 24.78 -1.83
C SER A 669 -0.05 24.25 -0.97
N PRO A 670 1.22 24.49 -1.35
CA PRO A 670 2.38 24.08 -0.55
C PRO A 670 2.27 24.58 0.88
N ILE A 671 2.59 23.70 1.84
CA ILE A 671 2.56 24.04 3.27
C ILE A 671 3.66 25.06 3.58
N ASN A 672 3.28 26.26 4.00
CA ASN A 672 4.20 27.30 4.44
C ASN A 672 4.60 27.06 5.91
N ILE A 673 5.90 26.94 6.16
CA ILE A 673 6.53 26.81 7.49
C ILE A 673 7.51 27.95 7.78
N SER A 674 7.34 29.14 7.19
CA SER A 674 8.17 30.30 7.48
C SER A 674 8.07 30.76 8.94
N ASP A 675 7.00 30.40 9.61
CA ASP A 675 6.78 30.54 11.06
C ASP A 675 7.54 29.48 11.89
N ARG A 676 8.29 28.58 11.25
CA ARG A 676 9.01 27.46 11.86
C ARG A 676 8.12 26.45 12.60
N ILE A 677 6.85 26.39 12.24
CA ILE A 677 5.89 25.45 12.82
C ILE A 677 5.53 24.40 11.77
N GLY A 678 5.77 23.12 12.08
CA GLY A 678 5.31 22.01 11.27
C GLY A 678 3.77 21.94 11.27
N LYS A 679 3.18 21.54 10.15
CA LYS A 679 1.72 21.49 9.96
C LYS A 679 1.28 20.17 9.36
N GLU A 680 0.24 19.62 9.93
CA GLU A 680 -0.37 18.34 9.55
C GLU A 680 -1.81 18.60 9.16
N ILE A 681 -2.04 18.67 7.84
CA ILE A 681 -3.29 19.16 7.24
C ILE A 681 -4.33 18.06 7.22
N VAL A 682 -5.53 18.37 7.69
CA VAL A 682 -6.66 17.45 7.73
C VAL A 682 -7.87 18.00 6.98
N LEU A 683 -8.54 17.11 6.26
CA LEU A 683 -9.88 17.31 5.73
C LEU A 683 -10.89 16.85 6.79
N ASN A 684 -11.84 17.69 7.12
CA ASN A 684 -12.98 17.33 7.95
C ASN A 684 -14.27 17.36 7.13
N LEU A 685 -14.96 16.23 7.08
CA LEU A 685 -16.34 16.13 6.65
C LEU A 685 -17.22 16.02 7.89
N ALA A 686 -17.81 17.14 8.32
CA ALA A 686 -18.67 17.15 9.49
C ALA A 686 -20.13 16.96 9.06
N THR A 687 -20.79 16.00 9.66
CA THR A 687 -22.18 15.59 9.41
C THR A 687 -23.03 15.73 10.68
N THR A 688 -24.31 15.49 10.57
CA THR A 688 -25.24 15.45 11.72
C THR A 688 -25.42 14.06 12.30
N LEU A 689 -24.72 13.04 11.78
CA LEU A 689 -24.84 11.66 12.20
C LEU A 689 -24.27 11.44 13.61
N GLN A 690 -24.91 10.56 14.36
CA GLN A 690 -24.49 10.15 15.70
C GLN A 690 -23.89 8.76 15.64
N ASN A 691 -22.58 8.63 15.78
CA ASN A 691 -21.86 7.34 15.67
C ASN A 691 -21.36 6.81 17.01
N ASN A 692 -21.60 7.50 18.11
CA ASN A 692 -21.24 7.11 19.47
C ASN A 692 -19.78 6.61 19.56
N LYS A 693 -18.85 7.47 19.11
CA LYS A 693 -17.39 7.22 19.11
C LYS A 693 -16.95 5.97 18.30
N THR A 694 -17.86 5.33 17.56
CA THR A 694 -17.57 4.15 16.75
C THR A 694 -17.45 4.52 15.29
N PHE A 695 -16.39 4.08 14.65
CA PHE A 695 -16.15 4.25 13.20
C PHE A 695 -15.49 3.01 12.62
N TYR A 696 -15.31 3.01 11.34
CA TYR A 696 -14.77 1.86 10.61
C TYR A 696 -13.69 2.35 9.65
N THR A 697 -12.55 1.65 9.61
CA THR A 697 -11.51 1.83 8.60
C THR A 697 -11.28 0.52 7.89
N ASP A 698 -10.80 0.59 6.66
CA ASP A 698 -10.45 -0.64 5.96
C ASP A 698 -9.07 -1.16 6.40
N SER A 699 -8.86 -2.45 6.19
CA SER A 699 -7.57 -3.12 6.28
C SER A 699 -7.09 -3.39 4.86
N ASN A 700 -6.11 -2.60 4.37
CA ASN A 700 -5.47 -2.70 3.04
C ASN A 700 -6.46 -2.77 1.85
N GLY A 701 -7.67 -2.26 1.98
CA GLY A 701 -8.71 -2.30 0.96
C GLY A 701 -9.49 -3.61 0.86
N LEU A 702 -9.20 -4.62 1.67
CA LEU A 702 -9.83 -5.94 1.60
C LEU A 702 -10.93 -6.14 2.64
N GLU A 703 -10.67 -5.77 3.88
CA GLU A 703 -11.59 -5.96 4.99
C GLU A 703 -11.87 -4.66 5.74
N GLU A 704 -12.86 -4.68 6.61
CA GLU A 704 -13.23 -3.56 7.45
C GLU A 704 -12.94 -3.87 8.92
N GLN A 705 -12.36 -2.89 9.63
CA GLN A 705 -12.06 -2.96 11.05
C GLN A 705 -12.92 -1.95 11.82
N LYS A 706 -13.57 -2.42 12.86
CA LYS A 706 -14.32 -1.56 13.80
C LYS A 706 -13.35 -0.85 14.73
N ARG A 707 -13.49 0.49 14.81
CA ARG A 707 -12.69 1.34 15.68
C ARG A 707 -13.59 2.02 16.72
N VAL A 708 -13.11 2.11 17.94
CA VAL A 708 -13.77 2.86 19.01
C VAL A 708 -12.75 3.80 19.66
N VAL A 709 -13.09 5.07 19.75
CA VAL A 709 -12.20 6.09 20.32
C VAL A 709 -11.85 5.74 21.77
N ASP A 710 -10.56 5.81 22.11
CA ASP A 710 -9.98 5.50 23.42
C ASP A 710 -10.26 4.08 23.93
N TYR A 711 -10.41 3.12 23.02
CA TYR A 711 -10.67 1.72 23.39
C TYR A 711 -9.81 0.75 22.55
N ARG A 712 -9.29 -0.27 23.21
CA ARG A 712 -8.61 -1.42 22.60
C ARG A 712 -9.24 -2.71 23.13
N PRO A 713 -9.58 -3.69 22.25
CA PRO A 713 -10.26 -4.92 22.69
C PRO A 713 -9.42 -5.81 23.60
N THR A 714 -8.09 -5.75 23.48
CA THR A 714 -7.19 -6.74 24.09
C THR A 714 -6.41 -6.26 25.30
N TRP A 715 -6.46 -4.93 25.61
CA TRP A 715 -5.84 -4.39 26.82
C TRP A 715 -6.53 -3.12 27.32
N PRO A 716 -6.41 -2.76 28.60
CA PRO A 716 -6.92 -1.49 29.13
C PRO A 716 -5.98 -0.35 28.70
N LEU A 717 -6.40 0.43 27.71
CA LEU A 717 -5.64 1.54 27.16
C LEU A 717 -5.53 2.69 28.17
N VAL A 718 -4.30 3.17 28.40
CA VAL A 718 -4.04 4.47 29.01
C VAL A 718 -3.71 5.45 27.88
N GLN A 719 -4.61 6.41 27.62
CA GLN A 719 -4.49 7.32 26.49
C GLN A 719 -3.67 8.56 26.87
N PHE A 720 -2.49 8.72 26.28
CA PHE A 720 -1.61 9.87 26.44
C PHE A 720 -1.75 10.90 25.31
N GLU A 721 -2.14 10.43 24.11
CA GLU A 721 -2.22 11.25 22.89
C GLU A 721 -3.60 11.05 22.23
N PRO A 722 -4.66 11.70 22.70
CA PRO A 722 -6.03 11.41 22.28
C PRO A 722 -6.32 11.67 20.80
N ALA A 723 -5.54 12.52 20.12
CA ALA A 723 -5.65 12.66 18.67
C ALA A 723 -4.87 11.54 17.95
N SER A 724 -3.55 11.50 18.09
CA SER A 724 -2.69 10.59 17.35
C SER A 724 -2.88 9.11 17.72
N GLY A 725 -3.23 8.82 18.97
CA GLY A 725 -3.54 7.47 19.43
C GLY A 725 -4.88 6.91 18.92
N ASN A 726 -5.70 7.72 18.25
CA ASN A 726 -6.95 7.31 17.62
C ASN A 726 -6.93 7.45 16.09
N TYR A 727 -5.74 7.67 15.49
CA TYR A 727 -5.55 7.61 14.05
C TYR A 727 -5.28 6.18 13.58
N TYR A 728 -5.89 5.81 12.47
CA TYR A 728 -5.77 4.49 11.86
C TYR A 728 -5.45 4.59 10.37
N PRO A 729 -4.86 3.56 9.75
CA PRO A 729 -4.68 3.52 8.32
C PRO A 729 -6.02 3.52 7.59
N VAL A 730 -6.09 4.29 6.50
CA VAL A 730 -7.22 4.32 5.57
C VAL A 730 -6.67 4.10 4.17
N ASN A 731 -6.84 2.91 3.63
CA ASN A 731 -6.34 2.53 2.30
C ASN A 731 -7.40 2.66 1.21
N SER A 732 -8.65 2.39 1.55
CA SER A 732 -9.79 2.52 0.65
C SER A 732 -10.87 3.42 1.22
N HIS A 733 -11.24 3.27 2.50
CA HIS A 733 -12.31 4.07 3.07
C HIS A 733 -12.26 4.21 4.60
N ILE A 734 -12.91 5.27 5.08
CA ILE A 734 -13.32 5.46 6.46
C ILE A 734 -14.82 5.70 6.51
N SER A 735 -15.52 5.13 7.51
CA SER A 735 -16.99 5.15 7.56
C SER A 735 -17.52 5.39 8.96
N ILE A 736 -18.71 5.98 9.02
CA ILE A 736 -19.55 6.05 10.24
C ILE A 736 -20.94 5.51 9.95
N ILE A 737 -21.55 4.96 10.99
CA ILE A 737 -22.93 4.47 10.95
C ILE A 737 -23.72 5.19 12.04
N ASP A 738 -24.79 5.88 11.67
CA ASP A 738 -25.67 6.53 12.63
C ASP A 738 -26.36 5.49 13.51
N VAL A 739 -26.24 5.66 14.82
CA VAL A 739 -26.79 4.67 15.79
C VAL A 739 -28.31 4.59 15.77
N ASN A 740 -29.01 5.66 15.36
CA ASN A 740 -30.45 5.76 15.35
C ASN A 740 -31.05 5.29 14.01
N THR A 741 -30.58 5.88 12.91
CA THR A 741 -31.13 5.65 11.57
C THR A 741 -30.49 4.47 10.86
N LYS A 742 -29.33 3.98 11.33
CA LYS A 742 -28.48 2.97 10.67
C LYS A 742 -27.92 3.46 9.32
N GLN A 743 -28.10 4.73 8.99
CA GLN A 743 -27.51 5.31 7.79
C GLN A 743 -25.99 5.25 7.89
N ARG A 744 -25.37 4.74 6.86
CA ARG A 744 -23.92 4.71 6.71
C ARG A 744 -23.45 5.85 5.78
N VAL A 745 -22.34 6.49 6.16
CA VAL A 745 -21.60 7.41 5.31
C VAL A 745 -20.15 6.97 5.27
N SER A 746 -19.63 6.82 4.06
CA SER A 746 -18.25 6.40 3.81
C SER A 746 -17.52 7.47 3.00
N VAL A 747 -16.26 7.75 3.36
CA VAL A 747 -15.34 8.55 2.56
C VAL A 747 -14.26 7.62 2.02
N LEU A 748 -14.21 7.48 0.70
CA LEU A 748 -13.21 6.68 0.01
C LEU A 748 -12.03 7.57 -0.35
N VAL A 749 -10.83 6.99 -0.30
CA VAL A 749 -9.57 7.67 -0.59
C VAL A 749 -8.95 7.18 -1.89
N ASP A 750 -8.19 8.04 -2.58
CA ASP A 750 -7.47 7.67 -3.80
C ASP A 750 -6.09 7.07 -3.53
N ARG A 751 -5.59 7.22 -2.32
CA ARG A 751 -4.30 6.75 -1.83
C ARG A 751 -4.38 6.48 -0.34
N SER A 752 -3.38 5.81 0.23
CA SER A 752 -3.30 5.63 1.67
C SER A 752 -3.17 6.96 2.41
N GLN A 753 -3.92 7.10 3.49
CA GLN A 753 -3.97 8.27 4.37
C GLN A 753 -4.22 7.80 5.81
N GLY A 754 -3.95 8.67 6.79
CA GLY A 754 -4.42 8.47 8.16
C GLY A 754 -5.81 9.06 8.34
N GLY A 755 -6.65 8.43 9.17
CA GLY A 755 -7.98 8.94 9.45
C GLY A 755 -8.50 8.59 10.83
N THR A 756 -9.49 9.36 11.29
CA THR A 756 -10.12 9.22 12.60
C THR A 756 -11.53 9.82 12.62
N VAL A 757 -12.26 9.55 13.70
CA VAL A 757 -13.54 10.19 14.03
C VAL A 757 -13.54 10.51 15.52
N LEU A 758 -12.87 11.59 15.92
CA LEU A 758 -12.73 11.99 17.33
C LEU A 758 -14.03 12.55 17.93
N ARG A 759 -14.95 13.03 17.09
CA ARG A 759 -16.23 13.60 17.45
C ARG A 759 -17.34 12.99 16.60
N ASP A 760 -18.49 12.79 17.19
CA ASP A 760 -19.65 12.25 16.49
C ASP A 760 -19.93 13.01 15.19
N GLY A 761 -20.14 12.27 14.13
CA GLY A 761 -20.47 12.78 12.79
C GLY A 761 -19.30 13.44 12.04
N SER A 762 -18.09 13.56 12.63
CA SER A 762 -16.98 14.29 12.04
C SER A 762 -15.87 13.33 11.54
N LEU A 763 -15.92 12.95 10.27
CA LEU A 763 -14.84 12.19 9.65
C LEU A 763 -13.65 13.12 9.38
N GLU A 764 -12.47 12.72 9.83
CA GLU A 764 -11.22 13.44 9.66
C GLU A 764 -10.22 12.58 8.92
N ILE A 765 -9.59 13.12 7.86
CA ILE A 765 -8.58 12.45 7.06
C ILE A 765 -7.38 13.39 6.93
N MET A 766 -6.20 12.91 7.30
CA MET A 766 -4.96 13.65 7.12
C MET A 766 -4.52 13.56 5.66
N ILE A 767 -4.34 14.71 5.01
CA ILE A 767 -4.18 14.80 3.57
C ILE A 767 -2.80 15.28 3.12
N GLN A 768 -2.06 15.94 4.00
CA GLN A 768 -0.67 16.35 3.76
C GLN A 768 0.02 16.67 5.09
N ARG A 769 1.34 16.45 5.16
CA ARG A 769 2.17 16.74 6.32
C ARG A 769 3.47 17.44 5.89
N ARG A 770 3.93 18.37 6.68
CA ARG A 770 5.27 18.96 6.61
C ARG A 770 5.74 19.29 8.01
N THR A 771 6.82 18.64 8.48
CA THR A 771 7.38 18.86 9.81
C THR A 771 8.66 19.67 9.74
N THR A 772 9.11 20.20 10.87
CA THR A 772 10.35 20.98 10.99
C THR A 772 11.42 20.23 11.76
N MET A 773 11.08 19.08 12.33
CA MET A 773 11.95 18.28 13.19
C MET A 773 12.00 16.83 12.72
N ASP A 774 13.11 16.17 13.04
CA ASP A 774 13.24 14.72 13.02
C ASP A 774 12.60 14.12 14.27
N ASP A 775 11.94 12.98 14.15
CA ASP A 775 11.29 12.29 15.27
C ASP A 775 12.18 11.29 16.01
N SER A 776 13.47 11.26 15.70
CA SER A 776 14.45 10.35 16.31
C SER A 776 14.13 8.86 16.12
N ARG A 777 13.61 8.51 14.95
CA ARG A 777 13.38 7.13 14.53
C ARG A 777 14.36 6.67 13.44
N GLY A 778 15.51 7.35 13.33
CA GLY A 778 16.65 6.93 12.52
C GLY A 778 16.83 7.68 11.21
N VAL A 779 15.77 8.30 10.65
CA VAL A 779 15.87 9.03 9.38
C VAL A 779 16.83 10.21 9.43
N GLY A 780 16.89 10.93 10.58
CA GLY A 780 17.83 12.02 10.84
C GLY A 780 17.59 13.27 10.00
N GLU A 781 16.36 13.46 9.49
CA GLU A 781 15.92 14.68 8.81
C GLU A 781 14.42 14.90 9.00
N PRO A 782 13.94 16.16 8.98
CA PRO A 782 12.51 16.45 9.04
C PRO A 782 11.79 15.96 7.78
N LEU A 783 10.48 15.73 7.89
CA LEU A 783 9.62 15.48 6.73
C LEU A 783 9.42 16.80 5.97
N ASP A 784 10.34 17.14 5.09
CA ASP A 784 10.31 18.40 4.33
C ASP A 784 9.72 18.19 2.92
N GLU A 785 8.41 18.36 2.81
CA GLU A 785 7.65 18.36 1.56
C GLU A 785 7.59 19.78 0.94
N ASN A 786 8.75 20.45 0.82
CA ASN A 786 8.83 21.84 0.39
C ASN A 786 8.35 22.05 -1.05
N GLY A 787 7.51 23.06 -1.26
CA GLY A 787 7.03 23.47 -2.58
C GLY A 787 6.01 22.51 -3.22
N ILE A 788 5.60 21.43 -2.54
CA ILE A 788 4.69 20.44 -3.09
C ILE A 788 3.24 20.89 -2.91
N SER A 789 2.56 21.17 -4.03
CA SER A 789 1.09 21.24 -4.07
C SER A 789 0.52 19.84 -4.14
N GLN A 790 -0.47 19.55 -3.31
CA GLN A 790 -1.05 18.22 -3.24
C GLN A 790 -2.46 18.20 -3.84
N LYS A 791 -2.68 17.31 -4.82
CA LYS A 791 -4.01 16.99 -5.32
C LYS A 791 -4.45 15.63 -4.75
N VAL A 792 -5.60 15.62 -4.07
CA VAL A 792 -6.21 14.41 -3.49
C VAL A 792 -7.65 14.27 -3.94
N ARG A 793 -8.13 13.03 -4.04
CA ARG A 793 -9.52 12.73 -4.37
C ARG A 793 -10.17 11.90 -3.29
N HIS A 794 -11.40 12.29 -2.97
CA HIS A 794 -12.25 11.57 -2.03
C HIS A 794 -13.62 11.34 -2.67
N PHE A 795 -14.25 10.20 -2.34
CA PHE A 795 -15.62 9.93 -2.74
C PHE A 795 -16.45 9.77 -1.48
N VAL A 796 -17.47 10.58 -1.34
CA VAL A 796 -18.44 10.49 -0.25
C VAL A 796 -19.63 9.66 -0.74
N VAL A 797 -19.96 8.59 -0.03
CA VAL A 797 -21.01 7.64 -0.39
C VAL A 797 -21.98 7.47 0.77
N ILE A 798 -23.29 7.51 0.46
CA ILE A 798 -24.38 7.29 1.41
C ILE A 798 -24.98 5.91 1.17
N GLY A 799 -25.20 5.15 2.25
CA GLY A 799 -25.82 3.82 2.20
C GLY A 799 -24.84 2.67 2.39
N ASP A 800 -25.26 1.45 2.07
CA ASP A 800 -24.52 0.22 2.34
C ASP A 800 -23.16 0.19 1.62
N GLY A 801 -22.13 0.55 2.39
CA GLY A 801 -20.82 1.00 1.90
C GLY A 801 -20.05 -0.03 1.09
N ASN A 802 -20.20 -1.33 1.36
CA ASN A 802 -19.28 -2.32 0.79
C ASN A 802 -19.40 -2.46 -0.74
N ARG A 803 -20.61 -2.46 -1.30
CA ARG A 803 -20.81 -2.52 -2.77
C ARG A 803 -20.44 -1.21 -3.47
N ALA A 804 -20.81 -0.09 -2.89
CA ALA A 804 -20.50 1.22 -3.44
C ALA A 804 -19.00 1.53 -3.40
N VAL A 805 -18.34 1.17 -2.29
CA VAL A 805 -16.89 1.28 -2.09
C VAL A 805 -16.12 0.49 -3.13
N GLN A 806 -16.49 -0.76 -3.34
CA GLN A 806 -15.82 -1.65 -4.28
C GLN A 806 -16.01 -1.17 -5.73
N LYS A 807 -17.23 -0.78 -6.12
CA LYS A 807 -17.51 -0.21 -7.45
C LYS A 807 -16.75 1.10 -7.70
N ALA A 808 -16.66 1.99 -6.71
CA ALA A 808 -15.93 3.24 -6.87
C ALA A 808 -14.40 3.01 -6.97
N ASN A 809 -13.86 2.01 -6.28
CA ASN A 809 -12.47 1.60 -6.46
C ASN A 809 -12.23 0.97 -7.84
N ASP A 810 -13.17 0.17 -8.35
CA ASP A 810 -13.09 -0.44 -9.67
C ASP A 810 -13.20 0.60 -10.82
N GLN A 811 -13.99 1.66 -10.64
CA GLN A 811 -14.08 2.77 -11.59
C GLN A 811 -12.75 3.49 -11.84
N ARG A 812 -11.80 3.42 -10.93
CA ARG A 812 -10.49 4.06 -11.05
C ARG A 812 -9.51 3.33 -11.96
N ILE A 813 -9.85 2.13 -12.45
CA ILE A 813 -8.96 1.25 -13.20
C ILE A 813 -9.12 1.42 -14.72
N ILE A 814 -9.63 2.53 -15.20
CA ILE A 814 -9.74 2.77 -16.64
C ILE A 814 -8.44 3.38 -17.16
N THR A 815 -7.80 2.66 -18.04
CA THR A 815 -6.56 3.11 -18.70
C THR A 815 -6.92 3.76 -20.02
N CYS A 816 -6.58 5.03 -20.21
CA CYS A 816 -6.84 5.80 -21.41
C CYS A 816 -5.62 5.84 -22.33
N TRP A 817 -5.89 5.72 -23.63
CA TRP A 817 -4.90 5.83 -24.71
C TRP A 817 -5.42 6.78 -25.77
N ALA A 818 -4.65 7.77 -26.14
CA ALA A 818 -5.03 8.68 -27.20
C ALA A 818 -4.17 8.47 -28.44
N ASN A 819 -4.82 8.48 -29.59
CA ASN A 819 -4.19 8.37 -30.89
C ASN A 819 -4.68 9.50 -31.80
N THR A 820 -3.81 10.02 -32.68
CA THR A 820 -4.19 10.96 -33.72
C THR A 820 -4.83 10.20 -34.89
N ALA A 821 -6.06 10.50 -35.25
CA ALA A 821 -6.72 9.88 -36.40
C ALA A 821 -7.55 10.86 -37.22
N SER A 822 -7.40 10.78 -38.54
CA SER A 822 -8.32 11.38 -39.51
C SER A 822 -9.51 10.46 -39.85
N ALA A 823 -9.61 9.28 -39.29
CA ALA A 823 -10.35 8.14 -39.79
C ALA A 823 -11.84 8.11 -39.52
N THR A 824 -12.55 7.47 -40.41
CA THR A 824 -13.88 6.91 -40.23
C THR A 824 -13.81 5.61 -39.45
N PHE A 825 -14.70 5.42 -38.47
CA PHE A 825 -14.81 4.13 -37.76
C PHE A 825 -15.17 3.02 -38.77
N ALA A 826 -14.34 1.99 -38.83
CA ALA A 826 -14.78 0.73 -39.40
C ALA A 826 -15.76 0.05 -38.41
N LYS A 827 -16.74 -0.68 -38.89
CA LYS A 827 -17.66 -1.45 -38.06
C LYS A 827 -16.85 -2.52 -37.31
N HIS A 828 -16.75 -2.39 -35.96
CA HIS A 828 -16.11 -3.39 -35.13
C HIS A 828 -17.13 -4.37 -34.57
N PRO A 829 -16.83 -5.66 -34.59
CA PRO A 829 -17.49 -6.56 -33.68
C PRO A 829 -17.03 -6.21 -32.26
N ALA A 830 -17.97 -6.11 -31.31
CA ALA A 830 -17.64 -5.98 -29.91
C ALA A 830 -16.66 -7.12 -29.54
N PRO A 831 -15.57 -6.83 -28.81
CA PRO A 831 -14.68 -7.88 -28.33
C PRO A 831 -15.51 -8.89 -27.52
N LYS A 832 -15.45 -10.15 -27.87
CA LYS A 832 -16.07 -11.19 -27.06
C LYS A 832 -15.30 -11.27 -25.75
N PRO A 833 -15.96 -11.25 -24.58
CA PRO A 833 -15.29 -11.51 -23.32
C PRO A 833 -14.61 -12.88 -23.40
N ALA A 834 -13.35 -12.94 -23.00
CA ALA A 834 -12.56 -14.17 -23.07
C ALA A 834 -13.06 -15.26 -22.10
N LEU A 835 -13.70 -14.83 -21.01
CA LEU A 835 -14.28 -15.72 -20.00
C LEU A 835 -15.60 -15.11 -19.48
N PRO A 836 -16.68 -15.90 -19.31
CA PRO A 836 -17.90 -15.44 -18.68
C PRO A 836 -17.66 -15.31 -17.17
N VAL A 837 -17.47 -14.09 -16.68
CA VAL A 837 -17.34 -13.79 -15.25
C VAL A 837 -18.61 -13.11 -14.77
N GLN A 838 -19.13 -13.50 -13.61
CA GLN A 838 -20.32 -12.87 -13.05
C GLN A 838 -20.03 -11.41 -12.65
N ASP A 839 -21.03 -10.54 -12.73
CA ASP A 839 -20.92 -9.09 -12.43
C ASP A 839 -20.30 -8.75 -11.06
N THR A 840 -20.20 -9.74 -10.16
CA THR A 840 -19.64 -9.60 -8.80
C THR A 840 -18.23 -10.15 -8.67
N VAL A 841 -17.64 -10.68 -9.76
CA VAL A 841 -16.33 -11.32 -9.73
C VAL A 841 -15.31 -10.45 -10.47
N LYS A 842 -14.21 -10.10 -9.81
CA LYS A 842 -13.08 -9.43 -10.43
C LYS A 842 -12.03 -10.46 -10.85
N LEU A 843 -11.63 -10.39 -12.12
CA LEU A 843 -10.65 -11.28 -12.71
C LEU A 843 -9.27 -10.61 -12.75
N TYR A 844 -8.28 -11.32 -12.25
CA TYR A 844 -6.86 -10.98 -12.42
C TYR A 844 -6.18 -12.13 -13.14
N LEU A 845 -5.49 -11.83 -14.22
CA LEU A 845 -4.76 -12.82 -14.98
C LEU A 845 -3.33 -12.37 -15.19
N ARG A 846 -2.37 -13.13 -14.69
CA ARG A 846 -0.94 -12.88 -14.86
C ARG A 846 -0.34 -13.95 -15.75
N PRO A 847 0.14 -13.60 -16.96
CA PRO A 847 0.90 -14.52 -17.79
C PRO A 847 2.33 -14.67 -17.26
N PHE A 848 2.90 -15.87 -17.43
CA PHE A 848 4.33 -16.13 -17.22
C PHE A 848 4.98 -16.54 -18.54
N ALA A 849 6.30 -16.43 -18.62
CA ALA A 849 7.07 -16.72 -19.84
C ALA A 849 7.02 -18.20 -20.28
N ASP A 850 6.74 -19.11 -19.35
CA ASP A 850 6.63 -20.56 -19.58
C ASP A 850 5.23 -21.03 -20.03
N ASP A 851 4.42 -20.12 -20.58
CA ASP A 851 3.03 -20.36 -20.98
C ASP A 851 2.08 -20.76 -19.82
N SER A 852 2.49 -20.52 -18.57
CA SER A 852 1.63 -20.63 -17.42
C SER A 852 0.95 -19.30 -17.08
N TYR A 853 -0.14 -19.34 -16.30
CA TYR A 853 -0.90 -18.17 -15.89
C TYR A 853 -1.23 -18.25 -14.41
N LEU A 854 -1.18 -17.12 -13.72
CA LEU A 854 -1.82 -16.97 -12.42
C LEU A 854 -3.21 -16.37 -12.65
N LEU A 855 -4.23 -17.12 -12.30
CA LEU A 855 -5.63 -16.66 -12.29
C LEU A 855 -6.04 -16.35 -10.86
N ARG A 856 -6.50 -15.12 -10.63
CA ARG A 856 -7.09 -14.71 -9.38
C ARG A 856 -8.52 -14.26 -9.63
N LEU A 857 -9.46 -14.85 -8.93
CA LEU A 857 -10.87 -14.48 -8.96
C LEU A 857 -11.26 -13.93 -7.59
N MET A 858 -11.84 -12.73 -7.55
CA MET A 858 -12.39 -12.14 -6.34
C MET A 858 -13.90 -11.95 -6.51
N ASN A 859 -14.66 -12.52 -5.59
CA ASN A 859 -16.10 -12.30 -5.54
C ASN A 859 -16.41 -11.20 -4.55
N PHE A 860 -17.07 -10.15 -5.00
CA PHE A 860 -17.51 -9.00 -4.20
C PHE A 860 -18.96 -9.10 -3.71
N ASP A 861 -19.65 -10.23 -3.92
CA ASP A 861 -20.99 -10.43 -3.39
C ASP A 861 -20.95 -10.78 -1.90
N THR A 862 -21.01 -9.74 -1.06
CA THR A 862 -21.02 -9.87 0.40
C THR A 862 -22.34 -10.38 0.98
N SER A 863 -23.40 -10.48 0.17
CA SER A 863 -24.70 -11.00 0.62
C SER A 863 -24.72 -12.53 0.75
N LYS A 864 -23.72 -13.20 0.20
CA LYS A 864 -23.51 -14.64 0.33
C LYS A 864 -22.17 -14.84 1.01
N SER A 865 -22.15 -15.46 2.14
CA SER A 865 -21.10 -15.64 3.13
C SER A 865 -19.76 -16.24 2.66
N VAL A 866 -19.25 -15.94 1.46
CA VAL A 866 -17.97 -16.48 1.00
C VAL A 866 -17.29 -15.48 0.07
N ASN A 867 -16.38 -14.66 0.62
CA ASN A 867 -15.30 -14.06 -0.17
C ASN A 867 -14.24 -15.14 -0.42
N ARG A 868 -14.40 -15.92 -1.48
CA ARG A 868 -13.36 -16.87 -1.88
C ARG A 868 -12.41 -16.18 -2.84
N GLN A 869 -11.19 -15.97 -2.41
CA GLN A 869 -10.08 -15.68 -3.29
C GLN A 869 -9.51 -17.02 -3.76
N LEU A 870 -9.66 -17.33 -5.04
CA LEU A 870 -9.04 -18.52 -5.63
C LEU A 870 -7.73 -18.09 -6.28
N ILE A 871 -6.60 -18.60 -5.79
CA ILE A 871 -5.31 -18.52 -6.46
C ILE A 871 -5.10 -19.87 -7.14
N ALA A 872 -5.17 -19.91 -8.47
CA ALA A 872 -4.92 -21.12 -9.25
C ALA A 872 -3.72 -20.92 -10.16
N ASP A 873 -2.76 -21.82 -10.09
CA ASP A 873 -1.64 -21.90 -11.03
C ASP A 873 -2.13 -22.75 -12.22
N TYR A 874 -2.40 -22.11 -13.35
CA TYR A 874 -2.98 -22.76 -14.51
C TYR A 874 -1.87 -23.19 -15.49
N ARG A 875 -1.54 -24.48 -15.47
CA ARG A 875 -0.75 -25.12 -16.54
C ARG A 875 -1.72 -25.78 -17.51
N GLN A 876 -1.75 -25.26 -18.74
CA GLN A 876 -2.42 -25.81 -19.91
C GLN A 876 -3.26 -27.10 -19.74
N HIS A 877 -4.44 -27.04 -19.15
CA HIS A 877 -5.52 -28.02 -19.35
C HIS A 877 -6.90 -27.45 -18.98
N PRO A 878 -7.91 -27.65 -19.85
CA PRO A 878 -9.26 -27.08 -19.67
C PRO A 878 -10.12 -27.70 -18.56
N CYS A 879 -9.64 -28.66 -17.78
CA CYS A 879 -10.47 -29.53 -16.98
C CYS A 879 -10.61 -29.18 -15.48
N TRP A 880 -10.21 -28.01 -15.01
CA TRP A 880 -10.22 -27.66 -13.56
C TRP A 880 -11.31 -26.70 -13.13
N LEU A 881 -12.21 -26.30 -14.02
CA LEU A 881 -13.33 -25.39 -13.69
C LEU A 881 -14.57 -26.10 -13.08
N ASP A 882 -14.60 -27.43 -13.01
CA ASP A 882 -15.79 -28.17 -12.62
C ASP A 882 -15.78 -28.74 -11.18
N HIS A 883 -14.74 -28.53 -10.39
CA HIS A 883 -14.71 -29.01 -9.01
C HIS A 883 -14.13 -27.97 -8.04
N HIS A 884 -14.95 -27.07 -7.54
CA HIS A 884 -15.12 -26.62 -6.13
C HIS A 884 -16.04 -25.40 -6.02
#